data_09a3ee9a46a661449a911d7374316884
#
_entry.id   09a3ee9a46a661449a911d7374316884
#
_cell.length_a   1.000
_cell.length_b   1.000
_cell.length_c   1.000
_cell.angle_alpha   90.00
_cell.angle_beta   90.00
_cell.angle_gamma   90.00
#
_symmetry.space_group_name_H-M   'P 1'
#
loop_
_entity.id
_entity.type
_entity.pdbx_description
1 polymer ?
#
loop_
_entity_poly.entity_id
_entity_poly.type
_entity_poly.pdbx_seq_one_letter_code
_entity_poly.pdbx_strand_id
1 'polypeptide(L)'
;MENDYAELLPRVCAVLGDSRKSVVDDTCLEKLLDCFQAITGNETELCILQKIPCLINIVNASKQKDLNPSILSFIMRLTGLLAASEDHFCKLEADGIMNSLFGNPANIETEAWKDATVRCGWLLGIQNMLHHEALIHFLCKHDCISEIIWLQKDPSIFVASTASQLLANILSFTLQHSEFATLKTSSKIEVTDAVGTVTQLDSTVWSECVCAITEHIDEFLRSNITSNIQQSLKLLSKISVTCSPVCFSSLWLKIEGSIKLLLNGDLTTIGQPLAELLLNVSRSTGCEVLHSKTWELLRILLSSLNQAEALPLATGILKLQNCPQPLRMQAMTTMFQPLNYIFNVTSAQPKDAAVPVVLDEGSNHRVDIEQHLSKKSTCISLICQTLSHLFEFLKMPSQVKDLSYQALINSVLTILQLCIGTAVPTTSAGIKIGRHLIGCIKVQRAGIDVIGAIVQWTGEVKEVENALNLLLDYVRNPDTDCTVLKKTLQALLQWMLCCIKVADSPVFENKLQEFIHGDFISIIKKRLFDVHWEIRDSTVEFLGELCFQFKEIQSFCLLIGTSGLPHLVLELLSDPESYVRASSIIALGKMDYLSPNWQTLSNEKNLMEEKKIILSSLLDILNQDTEGFPRRAVVKVFADWAKNSHKLSSCELADVVPVVLKIGGYDLDWEVKMYSLELAEAFIDGSPFKSINPYADALPNNIRSTQVRCFLQNLCDTGIFDILFHALWDCDRPVAQKACKILMKLKTTASRADSIENVKNLNGYKPNSESFHSWLSHNHLNLKNVEDVMEVLITLDLEYQHQHLTCSSDHIETSLRSLLQDILAAAENSEENDADCY
;
A
#
# COMPACT_ATOMS: atom_id res chain seq x y z
N MET A 1 -3.42 26.83 -19.58
CA MET A 1 -3.80 27.29 -18.21
C MET A 1 -4.14 28.79 -18.12
N GLU A 2 -3.47 29.71 -18.82
CA GLU A 2 -3.75 31.17 -18.65
C GLU A 2 -5.14 31.67 -19.01
N ASN A 3 -5.92 31.00 -19.85
CA ASN A 3 -7.26 31.41 -20.25
C ASN A 3 -8.43 30.81 -19.45
N ASP A 4 -8.18 29.74 -18.66
CA ASP A 4 -9.28 28.96 -18.08
C ASP A 4 -9.84 29.54 -16.76
N TYR A 5 -9.07 30.35 -16.05
CA TYR A 5 -9.51 30.93 -14.77
C TYR A 5 -9.65 32.44 -14.75
N ALA A 6 -9.17 33.14 -15.78
CA ALA A 6 -9.14 34.63 -15.83
C ALA A 6 -10.54 35.29 -15.68
N GLU A 7 -11.59 34.62 -16.11
CA GLU A 7 -12.98 35.11 -16.03
C GLU A 7 -13.67 34.72 -14.71
N LEU A 8 -13.47 33.51 -14.24
CA LEU A 8 -14.18 32.93 -13.07
C LEU A 8 -13.55 33.30 -11.74
N LEU A 9 -12.23 33.32 -11.66
CA LEU A 9 -11.51 33.59 -10.42
C LEU A 9 -11.84 34.92 -9.75
N PRO A 10 -11.98 36.07 -10.50
CA PRO A 10 -12.40 37.32 -9.91
C PRO A 10 -13.79 37.27 -9.29
N ARG A 11 -14.72 36.50 -9.88
CA ARG A 11 -16.08 36.31 -9.36
C ARG A 11 -16.06 35.48 -8.07
N VAL A 12 -15.30 34.42 -8.05
CA VAL A 12 -15.11 33.59 -6.84
C VAL A 12 -14.47 34.41 -5.71
N CYS A 13 -13.42 35.18 -5.99
CA CYS A 13 -12.81 36.08 -5.01
C CYS A 13 -13.81 37.13 -4.46
N ALA A 14 -14.70 37.64 -5.28
CA ALA A 14 -15.72 38.56 -4.84
C ALA A 14 -16.77 37.89 -3.93
N VAL A 15 -17.13 36.64 -4.22
CA VAL A 15 -18.03 35.84 -3.38
C VAL A 15 -17.40 35.51 -2.03
N LEU A 16 -16.15 35.05 -2.02
CA LEU A 16 -15.42 34.70 -0.78
C LEU A 16 -15.11 35.93 0.08
N GLY A 17 -15.00 37.12 -0.50
CA GLY A 17 -14.78 38.37 0.22
C GLY A 17 -16.07 39.04 0.75
N ASP A 18 -17.27 38.52 0.46
CA ASP A 18 -18.53 39.08 0.93
C ASP A 18 -19.06 38.32 2.16
N SER A 19 -18.93 38.91 3.33
CA SER A 19 -19.39 38.33 4.60
C SER A 19 -20.89 38.05 4.70
N ARG A 20 -21.70 38.55 3.76
CA ARG A 20 -23.17 38.34 3.69
C ARG A 20 -23.57 37.10 2.93
N LYS A 21 -22.64 36.49 2.18
CA LYS A 21 -22.92 35.29 1.40
C LYS A 21 -22.68 34.04 2.20
N SER A 22 -23.52 33.06 2.00
CA SER A 22 -23.47 31.77 2.66
C SER A 22 -22.15 31.04 2.39
N VAL A 23 -21.78 30.20 3.33
CA VAL A 23 -20.52 29.47 3.39
C VAL A 23 -20.38 28.55 2.20
N VAL A 24 -19.30 28.71 1.46
CA VAL A 24 -18.79 27.70 0.53
C VAL A 24 -18.35 26.47 1.35
N ASP A 25 -18.65 25.27 0.89
CA ASP A 25 -18.21 24.03 1.53
C ASP A 25 -16.68 24.06 1.75
N ASP A 26 -16.26 23.74 2.96
CA ASP A 26 -14.85 23.70 3.37
C ASP A 26 -14.01 22.83 2.41
N THR A 27 -14.59 21.75 1.88
CA THR A 27 -13.97 20.88 0.88
C THR A 27 -13.58 21.62 -0.40
N CYS A 28 -14.41 22.55 -0.84
CA CYS A 28 -14.11 23.39 -2.02
C CYS A 28 -12.95 24.34 -1.76
N LEU A 29 -12.88 24.92 -0.56
CA LEU A 29 -11.79 25.81 -0.16
C LEU A 29 -10.46 25.04 -0.06
N GLU A 30 -10.47 23.83 0.49
CA GLU A 30 -9.29 22.94 0.55
C GLU A 30 -8.81 22.59 -0.88
N LYS A 31 -9.69 22.12 -1.75
CA LYS A 31 -9.35 21.81 -3.15
C LYS A 31 -8.79 23.04 -3.89
N LEU A 32 -9.30 24.23 -3.61
CA LEU A 32 -8.79 25.46 -4.21
C LEU A 32 -7.37 25.79 -3.74
N LEU A 33 -7.09 25.59 -2.46
CA LEU A 33 -5.74 25.73 -1.90
C LEU A 33 -4.77 24.71 -2.50
N ASP A 34 -5.19 23.44 -2.63
CA ASP A 34 -4.38 22.38 -3.24
C ASP A 34 -4.04 22.72 -4.71
N CYS A 35 -4.98 23.27 -5.45
CA CYS A 35 -4.73 23.76 -6.81
C CYS A 35 -3.69 24.90 -6.82
N PHE A 36 -3.79 25.87 -5.92
CA PHE A 36 -2.80 26.93 -5.81
C PHE A 36 -1.44 26.43 -5.36
N GLN A 37 -1.40 25.47 -4.43
CA GLN A 37 -0.16 24.86 -3.97
C GLN A 37 0.53 24.07 -5.08
N ALA A 38 -0.21 23.34 -5.92
CA ALA A 38 0.33 22.63 -7.07
C ALA A 38 0.95 23.60 -8.10
N ILE A 39 0.36 24.80 -8.27
CA ILE A 39 0.88 25.85 -9.14
C ILE A 39 2.16 26.49 -8.55
N THR A 40 2.24 26.65 -7.22
CA THR A 40 3.43 27.27 -6.56
C THR A 40 4.68 26.41 -6.58
N GLY A 41 4.60 25.15 -7.00
CA GLY A 41 5.75 24.25 -7.16
C GLY A 41 6.76 24.70 -8.24
N ASN A 42 6.39 25.67 -9.12
CA ASN A 42 7.21 26.27 -10.14
C ASN A 42 7.42 27.77 -9.88
N GLU A 43 8.65 28.21 -9.76
CA GLU A 43 8.97 29.64 -9.50
C GLU A 43 8.34 30.61 -10.53
N THR A 44 8.28 30.21 -11.81
CA THR A 44 7.64 31.00 -12.87
C THR A 44 6.12 31.11 -12.72
N GLU A 45 5.47 30.06 -12.26
CA GLU A 45 4.02 30.03 -12.04
C GLU A 45 3.62 30.73 -10.76
N LEU A 46 4.46 30.67 -9.71
CA LEU A 46 4.29 31.46 -8.49
C LEU A 46 4.26 32.98 -8.81
N CYS A 47 5.16 33.47 -9.67
CA CYS A 47 5.16 34.87 -10.14
C CYS A 47 3.87 35.25 -10.89
N ILE A 48 3.19 34.29 -11.54
CA ILE A 48 1.91 34.53 -12.22
C ILE A 48 0.79 34.72 -11.18
N LEU A 49 0.70 33.80 -10.19
CA LEU A 49 -0.31 33.91 -9.11
C LEU A 49 -0.19 35.22 -8.35
N GLN A 50 1.03 35.65 -8.04
CA GLN A 50 1.33 36.87 -7.32
C GLN A 50 0.89 38.15 -8.09
N LYS A 51 0.75 38.06 -9.41
CA LYS A 51 0.27 39.18 -10.26
C LYS A 51 -1.24 39.21 -10.47
N ILE A 52 -1.99 38.26 -9.92
CA ILE A 52 -3.45 38.21 -10.05
C ILE A 52 -4.11 39.17 -9.07
N PRO A 53 -4.72 40.29 -9.51
CA PRO A 53 -5.16 41.32 -8.59
C PRO A 53 -6.30 40.86 -7.66
N CYS A 54 -7.14 39.93 -8.10
CA CYS A 54 -8.27 39.46 -7.27
C CYS A 54 -7.80 38.64 -6.06
N LEU A 55 -6.66 37.91 -6.11
CA LEU A 55 -6.11 37.22 -4.96
C LEU A 55 -5.58 38.21 -3.92
N ILE A 56 -4.96 39.29 -4.36
CA ILE A 56 -4.52 40.38 -3.47
C ILE A 56 -5.74 41.06 -2.84
N ASN A 57 -6.84 41.25 -3.60
CA ASN A 57 -8.06 41.86 -3.08
C ASN A 57 -8.72 41.01 -2.00
N ILE A 58 -8.76 39.67 -2.14
CA ILE A 58 -9.30 38.77 -1.12
C ILE A 58 -8.43 38.78 0.14
N VAL A 59 -7.11 38.84 0.00
CA VAL A 59 -6.19 39.00 1.15
C VAL A 59 -6.48 40.32 1.88
N ASN A 60 -6.74 41.40 1.18
CA ASN A 60 -7.13 42.67 1.76
C ASN A 60 -8.53 42.65 2.42
N ALA A 61 -9.42 41.72 1.99
CA ALA A 61 -10.72 41.53 2.64
C ALA A 61 -10.60 41.00 4.06
N SER A 62 -9.44 40.42 4.46
CA SER A 62 -9.14 40.02 5.84
C SER A 62 -9.26 41.13 6.86
N LYS A 63 -9.25 42.40 6.43
CA LYS A 63 -9.45 43.56 7.29
C LYS A 63 -10.93 43.81 7.65
N GLN A 64 -11.86 43.06 7.05
CA GLN A 64 -13.29 43.17 7.38
C GLN A 64 -13.58 42.43 8.69
N LYS A 65 -14.53 42.99 9.45
CA LYS A 65 -15.03 42.34 10.67
C LYS A 65 -16.06 41.27 10.29
N ASP A 66 -16.17 40.23 11.11
CA ASP A 66 -17.18 39.15 10.97
C ASP A 66 -17.00 38.21 9.75
N LEU A 67 -15.75 37.91 9.35
CA LEU A 67 -15.49 36.87 8.37
C LEU A 67 -15.75 35.47 8.97
N ASN A 68 -16.30 34.58 8.15
CA ASN A 68 -16.43 33.17 8.51
C ASN A 68 -15.04 32.55 8.84
N PRO A 69 -14.92 31.75 9.94
CA PRO A 69 -13.66 31.12 10.33
C PRO A 69 -12.96 30.33 9.21
N SER A 70 -13.71 29.57 8.41
CA SER A 70 -13.16 28.80 7.28
C SER A 70 -12.58 29.70 6.19
N ILE A 71 -13.26 30.81 5.89
CA ILE A 71 -12.77 31.79 4.91
C ILE A 71 -11.53 32.51 5.45
N LEU A 72 -11.50 32.87 6.74
CA LEU A 72 -10.33 33.48 7.35
C LEU A 72 -9.12 32.53 7.35
N SER A 73 -9.33 31.26 7.67
CA SER A 73 -8.33 30.20 7.55
C SER A 73 -7.80 30.05 6.12
N PHE A 74 -8.71 30.04 5.13
CA PHE A 74 -8.34 30.00 3.71
C PHE A 74 -7.48 31.22 3.33
N ILE A 75 -7.88 32.44 3.73
CA ILE A 75 -7.12 33.67 3.44
C ILE A 75 -5.72 33.61 4.07
N MET A 76 -5.58 33.14 5.31
CA MET A 76 -4.29 32.97 5.97
C MET A 76 -3.38 31.99 5.19
N ARG A 77 -3.91 30.83 4.81
CA ARG A 77 -3.17 29.82 4.04
C ARG A 77 -2.80 30.31 2.65
N LEU A 78 -3.71 31.00 1.96
CA LEU A 78 -3.45 31.62 0.67
C LEU A 78 -2.37 32.71 0.77
N THR A 79 -2.46 33.59 1.80
CA THR A 79 -1.44 34.60 2.04
C THR A 79 -0.08 33.98 2.27
N GLY A 80 -0.02 32.87 3.02
CA GLY A 80 1.20 32.10 3.20
C GLY A 80 1.79 31.58 1.89
N LEU A 81 0.97 31.06 0.98
CA LEU A 81 1.44 30.62 -0.35
C LEU A 81 1.94 31.79 -1.19
N LEU A 82 1.25 32.92 -1.18
CA LEU A 82 1.67 34.13 -1.91
C LEU A 82 2.96 34.74 -1.34
N ALA A 83 3.18 34.65 -0.04
CA ALA A 83 4.34 35.14 0.68
C ALA A 83 5.52 34.14 0.74
N ALA A 84 5.45 33.01 0.01
CA ALA A 84 6.49 32.01 -0.04
C ALA A 84 7.83 32.54 -0.63
N SER A 85 7.80 33.63 -1.42
CA SER A 85 9.00 34.34 -1.88
C SER A 85 9.26 35.57 -1.01
N GLU A 86 10.54 35.85 -0.70
CA GLU A 86 10.98 36.94 0.16
C GLU A 86 10.51 38.30 -0.37
N ASP A 87 10.60 38.57 -1.66
CA ASP A 87 10.16 39.83 -2.29
C ASP A 87 8.68 40.13 -2.04
N HIS A 88 7.81 39.09 -2.14
CA HIS A 88 6.37 39.26 -1.87
C HIS A 88 6.07 39.35 -0.41
N PHE A 89 6.77 38.60 0.43
CA PHE A 89 6.67 38.73 1.88
C PHE A 89 6.95 40.18 2.32
N CYS A 90 8.06 40.78 1.89
CA CYS A 90 8.44 42.15 2.21
C CYS A 90 7.38 43.18 1.73
N LYS A 91 6.75 42.95 0.55
CA LYS A 91 5.67 43.82 0.07
C LYS A 91 4.43 43.71 0.95
N LEU A 92 3.99 42.48 1.29
CA LEU A 92 2.83 42.26 2.17
C LEU A 92 3.08 42.76 3.59
N GLU A 93 4.33 42.72 4.08
CA GLU A 93 4.71 43.33 5.35
C GLU A 93 4.63 44.86 5.29
N ALA A 94 5.16 45.46 4.23
CA ALA A 94 5.08 46.91 4.01
C ALA A 94 3.62 47.43 3.92
N ASP A 95 2.73 46.64 3.32
CA ASP A 95 1.30 46.92 3.23
C ASP A 95 0.54 46.67 4.56
N GLY A 96 1.24 46.17 5.59
CA GLY A 96 0.70 45.89 6.92
C GLY A 96 -0.15 44.63 7.02
N ILE A 97 -0.28 43.86 5.94
CA ILE A 97 -1.07 42.63 5.87
C ILE A 97 -0.48 41.55 6.78
N MET A 98 0.85 41.36 6.74
CA MET A 98 1.52 40.37 7.56
C MET A 98 1.28 40.63 9.04
N ASN A 99 1.37 41.87 9.48
CA ASN A 99 1.12 42.27 10.87
C ASN A 99 -0.32 42.03 11.30
N SER A 100 -1.29 42.22 10.40
CA SER A 100 -2.72 42.05 10.72
C SER A 100 -3.14 40.55 10.77
N LEU A 101 -2.55 39.68 9.97
CA LEU A 101 -2.90 38.25 9.88
C LEU A 101 -2.02 37.35 10.74
N PHE A 102 -0.70 37.63 10.79
CA PHE A 102 0.31 36.76 11.40
C PHE A 102 1.08 37.41 12.54
N GLY A 103 0.84 38.67 12.83
CA GLY A 103 1.41 39.35 14.03
C GLY A 103 0.91 38.70 15.30
N ASN A 104 1.00 39.47 16.41
CA ASN A 104 0.55 38.95 17.70
C ASN A 104 -0.92 38.52 17.63
N PRO A 105 -1.25 37.24 17.97
CA PRO A 105 -2.61 36.71 17.96
C PRO A 105 -3.61 37.54 18.83
N ALA A 106 -3.13 38.29 19.80
CA ALA A 106 -3.95 39.23 20.55
C ALA A 106 -4.58 40.35 19.68
N ASN A 107 -4.06 40.56 18.48
CA ASN A 107 -4.60 41.49 17.48
C ASN A 107 -5.67 40.88 16.60
N ILE A 108 -5.80 39.54 16.58
CA ILE A 108 -6.87 38.81 15.87
C ILE A 108 -8.12 38.94 16.77
N GLU A 109 -9.28 39.20 16.16
CA GLU A 109 -10.53 39.28 16.90
C GLU A 109 -10.69 38.08 17.83
N THR A 110 -10.93 38.35 19.10
CA THR A 110 -10.92 37.32 20.17
C THR A 110 -11.92 36.20 19.93
N GLU A 111 -13.03 36.47 19.23
CA GLU A 111 -14.01 35.43 18.87
C GLU A 111 -13.50 34.53 17.72
N ALA A 112 -12.89 35.07 16.68
CA ALA A 112 -12.35 34.29 15.57
C ALA A 112 -11.19 33.39 16.03
N TRP A 113 -10.33 33.89 16.95
CA TRP A 113 -9.22 33.11 17.49
C TRP A 113 -9.66 31.90 18.32
N LYS A 114 -10.88 31.91 18.88
CA LYS A 114 -11.43 30.74 19.61
C LYS A 114 -11.68 29.55 18.70
N ASP A 115 -11.85 29.77 17.39
CA ASP A 115 -12.08 28.71 16.43
C ASP A 115 -10.78 27.97 16.11
N ALA A 116 -10.81 26.64 16.20
CA ALA A 116 -9.66 25.77 15.90
C ALA A 116 -9.23 25.86 14.43
N THR A 117 -10.18 26.12 13.53
CA THR A 117 -9.93 26.25 12.08
C THR A 117 -9.06 27.48 11.80
N VAL A 118 -9.30 28.58 12.47
CA VAL A 118 -8.51 29.83 12.36
C VAL A 118 -7.10 29.61 12.89
N ARG A 119 -6.95 29.00 14.08
CA ARG A 119 -5.63 28.70 14.64
C ARG A 119 -4.83 27.76 13.76
N CYS A 120 -5.49 26.73 13.19
CA CYS A 120 -4.87 25.84 12.23
C CYS A 120 -4.45 26.57 10.96
N GLY A 121 -5.32 27.43 10.42
CA GLY A 121 -5.04 28.29 9.25
C GLY A 121 -3.85 29.23 9.47
N TRP A 122 -3.73 29.82 10.67
CA TRP A 122 -2.59 30.64 11.06
C TRP A 122 -1.27 29.86 11.03
N LEU A 123 -1.25 28.67 11.65
CA LEU A 123 -0.08 27.79 11.66
C LEU A 123 0.33 27.32 10.27
N LEU A 124 -0.65 26.88 9.46
CA LEU A 124 -0.40 26.43 8.09
C LEU A 124 0.03 27.57 7.16
N GLY A 125 -0.51 28.79 7.37
CA GLY A 125 -0.08 29.98 6.66
C GLY A 125 1.39 30.29 6.93
N ILE A 126 1.83 30.24 8.18
CA ILE A 126 3.25 30.40 8.57
C ILE A 126 4.11 29.29 7.94
N GLN A 127 3.62 28.06 7.97
CA GLN A 127 4.34 26.93 7.37
C GLN A 127 4.58 27.11 5.88
N ASN A 128 3.59 27.64 5.15
CA ASN A 128 3.70 27.90 3.72
C ASN A 128 4.73 28.99 3.38
N MET A 129 5.04 29.86 4.32
CA MET A 129 6.07 30.94 4.17
C MET A 129 7.47 30.50 4.59
N LEU A 130 7.65 29.32 5.17
CA LEU A 130 8.93 28.89 5.75
C LEU A 130 9.95 28.49 4.66
N HIS A 131 10.29 29.45 3.79
CA HIS A 131 11.23 29.29 2.69
C HIS A 131 12.34 30.36 2.68
N HIS A 132 12.23 31.42 3.51
CA HIS A 132 13.16 32.55 3.53
C HIS A 132 13.41 33.10 4.93
N GLU A 133 14.53 33.75 5.12
CA GLU A 133 15.01 34.23 6.42
C GLU A 133 14.13 35.36 7.00
N ALA A 134 13.57 36.21 6.15
CA ALA A 134 12.72 37.33 6.58
C ALA A 134 11.54 36.89 7.46
N LEU A 135 10.99 35.67 7.21
CA LEU A 135 9.96 35.10 8.08
C LEU A 135 10.46 34.86 9.50
N ILE A 136 11.66 34.33 9.69
CA ILE A 136 12.20 34.04 11.03
C ILE A 136 12.37 35.35 11.82
N HIS A 137 12.89 36.40 11.16
CA HIS A 137 12.98 37.73 11.76
C HIS A 137 11.59 38.26 12.18
N PHE A 138 10.58 38.06 11.33
CA PHE A 138 9.21 38.45 11.63
C PHE A 138 8.65 37.69 12.83
N LEU A 139 8.80 36.36 12.89
CA LEU A 139 8.31 35.53 14.00
C LEU A 139 8.94 35.89 15.34
N CYS A 140 10.26 36.21 15.37
CA CYS A 140 10.94 36.66 16.58
C CYS A 140 10.49 38.06 16.99
N LYS A 141 10.40 39.00 16.04
CA LYS A 141 9.97 40.40 16.29
C LYS A 141 8.57 40.49 16.88
N HIS A 142 7.67 39.57 16.51
CA HIS A 142 6.28 39.58 16.97
C HIS A 142 5.96 38.51 18.05
N ASP A 143 6.99 37.84 18.61
CA ASP A 143 6.88 36.80 19.63
C ASP A 143 5.95 35.63 19.24
N CYS A 144 5.89 35.35 17.94
CA CYS A 144 5.03 34.26 17.42
C CYS A 144 5.52 32.86 17.86
N ILE A 145 6.81 32.70 18.15
CA ILE A 145 7.39 31.42 18.64
C ILE A 145 6.75 31.01 19.97
N SER A 146 6.59 31.93 20.91
CA SER A 146 5.93 31.66 22.19
C SER A 146 4.48 31.22 22.01
N GLU A 147 3.75 31.81 21.04
CA GLU A 147 2.39 31.43 20.75
C GLU A 147 2.30 30.05 20.10
N ILE A 148 3.20 29.73 19.14
CA ILE A 148 3.26 28.39 18.53
C ILE A 148 3.55 27.33 19.62
N ILE A 149 4.45 27.62 20.55
CA ILE A 149 4.73 26.77 21.71
C ILE A 149 3.48 26.55 22.56
N TRP A 150 2.70 27.63 22.83
CA TRP A 150 1.46 27.54 23.60
C TRP A 150 0.40 26.68 22.87
N LEU A 151 0.27 26.82 21.54
CA LEU A 151 -0.66 26.05 20.70
C LEU A 151 -0.38 24.56 20.67
N GLN A 152 0.79 24.09 21.12
CA GLN A 152 1.02 22.65 21.30
C GLN A 152 0.09 22.02 22.33
N LYS A 153 -0.48 22.83 23.27
CA LYS A 153 -1.43 22.38 24.27
C LYS A 153 -2.88 22.66 23.91
N ASP A 154 -3.14 23.01 22.66
CA ASP A 154 -4.47 23.30 22.18
C ASP A 154 -5.43 22.13 22.42
N PRO A 155 -6.69 22.35 22.81
CA PRO A 155 -7.69 21.29 22.93
C PRO A 155 -7.94 20.53 21.63
N SER A 156 -7.76 21.18 20.47
CA SER A 156 -7.82 20.54 19.15
C SER A 156 -6.53 19.79 18.86
N ILE A 157 -6.63 18.49 18.68
CA ILE A 157 -5.51 17.62 18.29
C ILE A 157 -4.87 18.08 16.98
N PHE A 158 -5.66 18.61 16.05
CA PHE A 158 -5.18 19.10 14.76
C PHE A 158 -4.29 20.33 14.94
N VAL A 159 -4.72 21.30 15.73
CA VAL A 159 -3.92 22.51 16.06
C VAL A 159 -2.63 22.12 16.76
N ALA A 160 -2.71 21.30 17.82
CA ALA A 160 -1.55 20.86 18.58
C ALA A 160 -0.53 20.07 17.72
N SER A 161 -1.02 19.23 16.81
CA SER A 161 -0.14 18.49 15.88
C SER A 161 0.52 19.41 14.85
N THR A 162 -0.23 20.37 14.28
CA THR A 162 0.28 21.35 13.33
C THR A 162 1.31 22.28 13.98
N ALA A 163 1.06 22.75 15.20
CA ALA A 163 2.01 23.56 15.97
C ALA A 163 3.32 22.78 16.22
N SER A 164 3.23 21.51 16.62
CA SER A 164 4.41 20.66 16.81
C SER A 164 5.18 20.43 15.50
N GLN A 165 4.49 20.27 14.37
CA GLN A 165 5.13 20.13 13.07
C GLN A 165 5.82 21.42 12.65
N LEU A 166 5.17 22.56 12.85
CA LEU A 166 5.73 23.86 12.52
C LEU A 166 6.99 24.16 13.33
N LEU A 167 7.00 23.89 14.66
CA LEU A 167 8.20 24.05 15.49
C LEU A 167 9.36 23.16 15.00
N ALA A 168 9.08 21.92 14.62
CA ALA A 168 10.09 21.03 14.06
C ALA A 168 10.67 21.59 12.75
N ASN A 169 9.81 22.12 11.88
CA ASN A 169 10.21 22.70 10.61
C ASN A 169 11.01 24.01 10.79
N ILE A 170 10.57 24.89 11.71
CA ILE A 170 11.30 26.12 12.07
C ILE A 170 12.69 25.77 12.59
N LEU A 171 12.79 24.81 13.52
CA LEU A 171 14.09 24.41 14.07
C LEU A 171 14.99 23.80 13.01
N SER A 172 14.44 22.96 12.13
CA SER A 172 15.18 22.37 11.01
C SER A 172 15.70 23.44 10.06
N PHE A 173 14.85 24.39 9.67
CA PHE A 173 15.19 25.50 8.79
C PHE A 173 16.29 26.37 9.40
N THR A 174 16.12 26.78 10.66
CA THR A 174 17.08 27.62 11.35
C THR A 174 18.45 26.95 11.52
N LEU A 175 18.49 25.66 11.88
CA LEU A 175 19.74 24.94 12.07
C LEU A 175 20.49 24.73 10.75
N GLN A 176 19.80 24.45 9.66
CA GLN A 176 20.41 24.30 8.34
C GLN A 176 21.07 25.59 7.86
N HIS A 177 20.41 26.72 8.02
CA HIS A 177 20.96 28.03 7.63
C HIS A 177 22.14 28.46 8.49
N SER A 178 22.13 28.16 9.82
CA SER A 178 23.27 28.45 10.69
C SER A 178 24.55 27.70 10.33
N GLU A 179 24.47 26.47 9.80
CA GLU A 179 25.62 25.72 9.26
C GLU A 179 26.20 26.38 8.02
N PHE A 180 25.35 26.84 7.10
CA PHE A 180 25.82 27.57 5.90
C PHE A 180 26.51 28.87 6.25
N ALA A 181 26.10 29.59 7.29
CA ALA A 181 26.75 30.79 7.75
C ALA A 181 28.16 30.51 8.34
N THR A 182 28.32 29.45 9.12
CA THR A 182 29.63 29.06 9.69
C THR A 182 30.59 28.53 8.63
N LEU A 183 30.13 27.84 7.60
CA LEU A 183 30.92 27.39 6.46
C LEU A 183 31.40 28.56 5.59
N LYS A 184 30.57 29.60 5.39
CA LYS A 184 30.95 30.81 4.65
C LYS A 184 32.03 31.65 5.41
N THR A 185 32.01 31.65 6.72
CA THR A 185 33.00 32.33 7.56
C THR A 185 34.34 31.60 7.64
N SER A 186 34.33 30.27 7.49
CA SER A 186 35.56 29.45 7.48
C SER A 186 36.32 29.49 6.15
N SER A 187 35.72 29.95 5.05
CA SER A 187 36.31 30.00 3.70
C SER A 187 36.79 31.40 3.28
N LYS A 188 36.80 32.39 4.15
CA LYS A 188 37.39 33.70 3.87
C LYS A 188 38.90 33.67 4.11
N ILE A 189 39.65 33.24 3.10
CA ILE A 189 40.99 33.72 2.79
C ILE A 189 40.84 35.17 2.32
N GLU A 190 41.62 36.06 2.92
CA GLU A 190 41.63 37.48 2.72
C GLU A 190 41.64 37.87 1.23
N VAL A 191 40.61 38.58 0.78
CA VAL A 191 40.72 39.58 -0.29
C VAL A 191 40.00 40.83 0.22
N THR A 192 40.77 41.82 0.57
CA THR A 192 40.36 43.20 0.81
C THR A 192 39.68 43.77 -0.42
N ASP A 193 38.45 44.29 -0.28
CA ASP A 193 38.07 45.64 -0.71
C ASP A 193 36.60 45.96 -0.38
N ALA A 194 36.50 47.03 0.32
CA ALA A 194 35.47 48.09 0.44
C ALA A 194 33.97 47.81 0.15
N VAL A 195 33.20 48.20 1.15
CA VAL A 195 31.78 48.60 1.14
C VAL A 195 30.74 47.50 1.07
N GLY A 196 30.21 47.22 2.23
CA GLY A 196 28.95 46.49 2.44
C GLY A 196 28.85 46.09 3.89
N THR A 197 28.17 46.88 4.69
CA THR A 197 27.76 46.55 6.05
C THR A 197 26.87 45.26 6.02
N VAL A 198 27.53 44.12 6.11
CA VAL A 198 26.86 42.88 6.46
C VAL A 198 26.53 42.99 7.96
N THR A 199 25.30 43.17 8.28
CA THR A 199 24.76 43.33 9.60
C THR A 199 25.08 42.10 10.46
N GLN A 200 25.86 42.28 11.51
CA GLN A 200 26.10 41.34 12.59
C GLN A 200 24.81 40.97 13.36
N LEU A 201 23.61 41.42 12.90
CA LEU A 201 22.31 41.14 13.46
C LEU A 201 21.80 39.73 13.23
N ASP A 202 22.18 39.09 12.12
CA ASP A 202 21.54 37.83 11.68
C ASP A 202 21.83 36.62 12.61
N SER A 203 23.05 36.51 13.14
CA SER A 203 23.43 35.39 14.01
C SER A 203 22.74 35.37 15.38
N THR A 204 22.27 36.51 15.87
CA THR A 204 21.65 36.63 17.20
C THR A 204 20.18 36.17 17.19
N VAL A 205 19.41 36.53 16.17
CA VAL A 205 17.96 36.18 16.05
C VAL A 205 17.80 34.67 15.84
N TRP A 206 18.64 34.05 15.00
CA TRP A 206 18.67 32.60 14.81
C TRP A 206 18.98 31.86 16.11
N SER A 207 19.94 32.38 16.88
CA SER A 207 20.29 31.83 18.20
C SER A 207 19.13 31.93 19.19
N GLU A 208 18.40 33.04 19.22
CA GLU A 208 17.25 33.23 20.07
C GLU A 208 16.12 32.24 19.79
N CYS A 209 15.74 32.04 18.52
CA CYS A 209 14.71 31.10 18.13
C CYS A 209 15.06 29.67 18.54
N VAL A 210 16.29 29.23 18.23
CA VAL A 210 16.78 27.89 18.60
C VAL A 210 16.83 27.71 20.11
N CYS A 211 17.28 28.76 20.86
CA CYS A 211 17.33 28.71 22.30
C CYS A 211 15.92 28.58 22.89
N ALA A 212 14.97 29.41 22.47
CA ALA A 212 13.60 29.39 22.99
C ALA A 212 12.94 28.01 22.82
N ILE A 213 13.04 27.41 21.62
CA ILE A 213 12.48 26.09 21.38
C ILE A 213 13.20 25.00 22.18
N THR A 214 14.55 25.07 22.25
CA THR A 214 15.35 24.08 23.00
C THR A 214 15.10 24.14 24.51
N GLU A 215 15.01 25.35 25.09
CA GLU A 215 14.70 25.56 26.50
C GLU A 215 13.31 25.05 26.85
N HIS A 216 12.34 25.33 26.00
CA HIS A 216 10.97 24.77 26.15
C HIS A 216 10.98 23.25 26.17
N ILE A 217 11.70 22.60 25.23
CA ILE A 217 11.81 21.14 25.17
C ILE A 217 12.45 20.59 26.45
N ASP A 218 13.56 21.21 26.93
CA ASP A 218 14.27 20.74 28.12
C ASP A 218 13.44 20.96 29.39
N GLU A 219 12.74 22.10 29.52
CA GLU A 219 11.79 22.37 30.62
C GLU A 219 10.69 21.30 30.67
N PHE A 220 10.11 20.96 29.53
CA PHE A 220 9.04 19.97 29.47
C PHE A 220 9.53 18.55 29.75
N LEU A 221 10.74 18.19 29.32
CA LEU A 221 11.35 16.91 29.65
C LEU A 221 11.60 16.77 31.17
N ARG A 222 11.84 17.88 31.88
CA ARG A 222 12.03 17.92 33.35
C ARG A 222 10.73 18.13 34.13
N SER A 223 9.62 18.31 33.45
CA SER A 223 8.32 18.54 34.08
C SER A 223 7.84 17.31 34.85
N ASN A 224 7.11 17.50 35.91
CA ASN A 224 6.41 16.43 36.62
C ASN A 224 5.08 16.02 35.95
N ILE A 225 4.69 16.70 34.87
CA ILE A 225 3.45 16.44 34.14
C ILE A 225 3.76 15.50 32.95
N THR A 226 3.23 14.31 33.00
CA THR A 226 3.48 13.26 31.99
C THR A 226 3.11 13.68 30.56
N SER A 227 2.02 14.43 30.38
CA SER A 227 1.61 14.92 29.06
C SER A 227 2.64 15.88 28.45
N ASN A 228 3.31 16.71 29.24
CA ASN A 228 4.35 17.61 28.77
C ASN A 228 5.58 16.82 28.29
N ILE A 229 5.98 15.80 29.06
CA ILE A 229 7.09 14.89 28.66
C ILE A 229 6.78 14.18 27.35
N GLN A 230 5.60 13.58 27.24
CA GLN A 230 5.18 12.89 26.01
C GLN A 230 5.16 13.82 24.79
N GLN A 231 4.73 15.07 24.98
CA GLN A 231 4.67 16.07 23.94
C GLN A 231 6.08 16.46 23.45
N SER A 232 7.01 16.71 24.38
CA SER A 232 8.42 16.98 24.02
C SER A 232 9.10 15.80 23.36
N LEU A 233 8.85 14.56 23.81
CA LEU A 233 9.38 13.37 23.15
C LEU A 233 8.85 13.20 21.71
N LYS A 234 7.56 13.46 21.49
CA LYS A 234 6.96 13.46 20.14
C LYS A 234 7.53 14.56 19.25
N LEU A 235 7.72 15.77 19.81
CA LEU A 235 8.35 16.88 19.09
C LEU A 235 9.78 16.52 18.69
N LEU A 236 10.58 16.01 19.62
CA LEU A 236 11.95 15.57 19.37
C LEU A 236 12.01 14.43 18.33
N SER A 237 11.05 13.50 18.37
CA SER A 237 10.94 12.44 17.37
C SER A 237 10.71 13.02 15.97
N LYS A 238 9.83 14.03 15.82
CA LYS A 238 9.63 14.75 14.56
C LYS A 238 10.90 15.49 14.11
N ILE A 239 11.55 16.23 15.02
CA ILE A 239 12.79 16.97 14.74
C ILE A 239 13.90 16.02 14.26
N SER A 240 14.05 14.85 14.89
CA SER A 240 15.07 13.87 14.52
C SER A 240 14.92 13.32 13.08
N VAL A 241 13.70 13.39 12.52
CA VAL A 241 13.40 12.97 11.15
C VAL A 241 13.57 14.12 10.15
N THR A 242 13.26 15.36 10.57
CA THR A 242 13.27 16.54 9.68
C THR A 242 14.62 17.24 9.61
N CYS A 243 15.40 17.26 10.69
CA CYS A 243 16.71 17.91 10.75
C CYS A 243 17.83 17.04 10.18
N SER A 244 18.90 17.69 9.68
CA SER A 244 20.13 16.97 9.37
C SER A 244 20.72 16.31 10.62
N PRO A 245 21.40 15.14 10.51
CA PRO A 245 21.97 14.45 11.66
C PRO A 245 22.98 15.28 12.44
N VAL A 246 23.72 16.17 11.77
CA VAL A 246 24.71 17.06 12.39
C VAL A 246 24.01 18.12 13.25
N CYS A 247 22.98 18.76 12.71
CA CYS A 247 22.18 19.75 13.43
C CYS A 247 21.49 19.12 14.64
N PHE A 248 20.90 17.95 14.48
CA PHE A 248 20.25 17.22 15.57
C PHE A 248 21.24 16.81 16.66
N SER A 249 22.50 16.49 16.31
CA SER A 249 23.54 16.17 17.30
C SER A 249 23.85 17.33 18.25
N SER A 250 23.81 18.57 17.77
CA SER A 250 24.01 19.77 18.57
C SER A 250 22.86 19.99 19.57
N LEU A 251 21.63 19.78 19.12
CA LEU A 251 20.43 19.79 19.99
C LEU A 251 20.52 18.67 21.04
N TRP A 252 20.90 17.46 20.61
CA TRP A 252 20.99 16.29 21.48
C TRP A 252 21.92 16.52 22.67
N LEU A 253 23.07 17.18 22.46
CA LEU A 253 24.00 17.47 23.56
C LEU A 253 23.39 18.29 24.68
N LYS A 254 22.42 19.16 24.38
CA LYS A 254 21.73 19.98 25.36
C LYS A 254 20.67 19.18 26.16
N ILE A 255 20.00 18.23 25.52
CA ILE A 255 18.87 17.52 26.12
C ILE A 255 19.23 16.10 26.62
N GLU A 256 20.43 15.58 26.30
CA GLU A 256 20.87 14.23 26.71
C GLU A 256 20.76 14.00 28.22
N GLY A 257 21.08 15.00 29.03
CA GLY A 257 20.97 14.92 30.47
C GLY A 257 19.53 14.68 30.94
N SER A 258 18.57 15.36 30.36
CA SER A 258 17.14 15.22 30.66
C SER A 258 16.59 13.88 30.21
N ILE A 259 17.02 13.38 29.04
CA ILE A 259 16.67 12.03 28.56
C ILE A 259 17.19 10.94 29.51
N LYS A 260 18.43 11.08 30.02
CA LYS A 260 18.99 10.13 31.00
C LYS A 260 18.23 10.16 32.36
N LEU A 261 17.75 11.31 32.76
CA LEU A 261 16.91 11.41 33.96
C LEU A 261 15.58 10.69 33.81
N LEU A 262 14.95 10.78 32.63
CA LEU A 262 13.71 10.08 32.34
C LEU A 262 13.86 8.55 32.40
N LEU A 263 15.00 8.01 31.99
CA LEU A 263 15.27 6.56 32.06
C LEU A 263 15.34 6.02 33.49
N ASN A 264 15.62 6.86 34.47
CA ASN A 264 15.66 6.48 35.88
C ASN A 264 14.31 6.70 36.59
N GLY A 265 13.32 7.24 35.91
CA GLY A 265 11.97 7.53 36.41
C GLY A 265 10.96 6.41 36.09
N ASP A 266 9.66 6.74 36.24
CA ASP A 266 8.56 5.86 35.89
C ASP A 266 8.35 5.87 34.35
N LEU A 267 8.60 4.74 33.71
CA LEU A 267 8.51 4.56 32.25
C LEU A 267 7.14 4.12 31.76
N THR A 268 6.18 3.82 32.65
CA THR A 268 4.89 3.21 32.26
C THR A 268 4.10 3.99 31.22
N THR A 269 4.24 5.30 31.19
CA THR A 269 3.50 6.18 30.25
C THR A 269 4.38 6.85 29.20
N ILE A 270 5.68 6.95 29.46
CA ILE A 270 6.65 7.63 28.58
C ILE A 270 7.57 6.68 27.83
N GLY A 271 7.60 5.40 28.19
CA GLY A 271 8.50 4.41 27.64
C GLY A 271 8.37 4.24 26.12
N GLN A 272 7.14 4.19 25.61
CA GLN A 272 6.91 4.05 24.17
C GLN A 272 7.30 5.29 23.35
N PRO A 273 6.90 6.54 23.71
CA PRO A 273 7.41 7.74 23.03
C PRO A 273 8.93 7.89 23.09
N LEU A 274 9.55 7.50 24.22
CA LEU A 274 11.00 7.51 24.35
C LEU A 274 11.68 6.47 23.45
N ALA A 275 11.11 5.27 23.35
CA ALA A 275 11.57 4.23 22.44
C ALA A 275 11.50 4.69 20.98
N GLU A 276 10.41 5.33 20.58
CA GLU A 276 10.23 5.87 19.23
C GLU A 276 11.29 6.94 18.91
N LEU A 277 11.53 7.87 19.84
CA LEU A 277 12.59 8.88 19.68
C LEU A 277 13.95 8.23 19.48
N LEU A 278 14.36 7.32 20.38
CA LEU A 278 15.68 6.68 20.33
C LEU A 278 15.86 5.83 19.06
N LEU A 279 14.81 5.15 18.61
CA LEU A 279 14.82 4.40 17.34
C LEU A 279 14.96 5.34 16.14
N ASN A 280 14.26 6.46 16.10
CA ASN A 280 14.35 7.43 15.00
C ASN A 280 15.75 8.08 14.96
N VAL A 281 16.31 8.45 16.10
CA VAL A 281 17.71 8.94 16.18
C VAL A 281 18.70 7.87 15.69
N SER A 282 18.47 6.61 16.04
CA SER A 282 19.36 5.52 15.61
C SER A 282 19.23 5.14 14.12
N ARG A 283 18.14 5.54 13.45
CA ARG A 283 17.97 5.37 12.00
C ARG A 283 18.64 6.47 11.19
N SER A 284 18.84 7.67 11.79
CA SER A 284 19.48 8.78 11.09
C SER A 284 20.95 8.44 10.82
N THR A 285 21.37 8.53 9.56
CA THR A 285 22.75 8.21 9.14
C THR A 285 23.63 9.44 9.27
N GLY A 286 24.82 9.34 9.89
CA GLY A 286 25.86 10.37 9.77
C GLY A 286 26.60 10.82 11.03
N CYS A 287 26.26 10.34 12.25
CA CYS A 287 27.00 10.68 13.46
C CYS A 287 27.28 9.46 14.35
N GLU A 288 28.45 8.85 14.24
CA GLU A 288 28.85 7.65 15.03
C GLU A 288 28.83 7.88 16.53
N VAL A 289 29.18 9.11 16.99
CA VAL A 289 29.17 9.46 18.41
C VAL A 289 27.75 9.48 18.97
N LEU A 290 26.78 9.99 18.21
CA LEU A 290 25.38 10.00 18.59
C LEU A 290 24.83 8.57 18.63
N HIS A 291 25.21 7.73 17.67
CA HIS A 291 24.81 6.32 17.63
C HIS A 291 25.29 5.53 18.86
N SER A 292 26.57 5.68 19.24
CA SER A 292 27.10 4.95 20.39
C SER A 292 26.36 5.29 21.69
N LYS A 293 25.99 6.55 21.89
CA LYS A 293 25.22 7.01 23.03
C LYS A 293 23.77 6.50 22.99
N THR A 294 23.14 6.55 21.82
CA THR A 294 21.77 6.04 21.65
C THR A 294 21.67 4.52 21.81
N TRP A 295 22.67 3.76 21.40
CA TRP A 295 22.73 2.30 21.64
C TRP A 295 22.69 1.97 23.13
N GLU A 296 23.45 2.70 23.94
CA GLU A 296 23.46 2.48 25.38
C GLU A 296 22.11 2.84 26.03
N LEU A 297 21.48 3.95 25.61
CA LEU A 297 20.17 4.33 26.10
C LEU A 297 19.08 3.31 25.70
N LEU A 298 19.14 2.80 24.47
CA LEU A 298 18.25 1.72 24.01
C LEU A 298 18.45 0.43 24.81
N ARG A 299 19.69 0.11 25.17
CA ARG A 299 20.03 -1.06 26.01
C ARG A 299 19.42 -0.94 27.40
N ILE A 300 19.55 0.23 28.04
CA ILE A 300 18.97 0.51 29.34
C ILE A 300 17.44 0.49 29.28
N LEU A 301 16.85 1.17 28.30
CA LEU A 301 15.40 1.22 28.13
C LEU A 301 14.81 -0.17 27.94
N LEU A 302 15.42 -1.00 27.08
CA LEU A 302 14.96 -2.38 26.83
C LEU A 302 14.97 -3.24 28.12
N SER A 303 15.90 -2.99 29.03
CA SER A 303 15.96 -3.70 30.33
C SER A 303 14.97 -3.18 31.37
N SER A 304 14.52 -1.92 31.22
CA SER A 304 13.68 -1.22 32.21
C SER A 304 12.19 -1.33 31.91
N LEU A 305 11.82 -1.56 30.66
CA LEU A 305 10.42 -1.72 30.23
C LEU A 305 9.85 -3.08 30.67
N ASN A 306 8.53 -3.12 30.88
CA ASN A 306 7.83 -4.39 31.05
C ASN A 306 7.83 -5.18 29.71
N GLN A 307 7.57 -6.49 29.79
CA GLN A 307 7.70 -7.38 28.63
C GLN A 307 6.83 -6.96 27.43
N ALA A 308 5.60 -6.48 27.68
CA ALA A 308 4.69 -6.11 26.60
C ALA A 308 5.15 -4.82 25.88
N GLU A 309 5.70 -3.85 26.61
CA GLU A 309 6.25 -2.61 26.05
C GLU A 309 7.65 -2.83 25.43
N ALA A 310 8.42 -3.79 25.93
CA ALA A 310 9.74 -4.12 25.39
C ALA A 310 9.69 -4.82 24.03
N LEU A 311 8.60 -5.52 23.68
CA LEU A 311 8.46 -6.24 22.40
C LEU A 311 8.51 -5.31 21.17
N PRO A 312 7.75 -4.19 21.11
CA PRO A 312 7.85 -3.25 19.98
C PRO A 312 9.25 -2.64 19.87
N LEU A 313 9.87 -2.30 21.01
CA LEU A 313 11.23 -1.76 21.05
C LEU A 313 12.25 -2.79 20.55
N ALA A 314 12.19 -4.04 21.02
CA ALA A 314 13.05 -5.11 20.55
C ALA A 314 12.95 -5.31 19.02
N THR A 315 11.72 -5.33 18.49
CA THR A 315 11.48 -5.42 17.04
C THR A 315 12.05 -4.20 16.29
N GLY A 316 11.89 -3.00 16.85
CA GLY A 316 12.46 -1.77 16.30
C GLY A 316 13.99 -1.83 16.25
N ILE A 317 14.64 -2.28 17.31
CA ILE A 317 16.11 -2.47 17.38
C ILE A 317 16.57 -3.48 16.32
N LEU A 318 15.86 -4.58 16.17
CA LEU A 318 16.21 -5.62 15.20
C LEU A 318 16.06 -5.14 13.74
N LYS A 319 15.24 -4.11 13.50
CA LYS A 319 15.10 -3.45 12.17
C LYS A 319 16.23 -2.45 11.87
N LEU A 320 17.06 -2.08 12.85
CA LEU A 320 18.14 -1.13 12.65
C LEU A 320 19.30 -1.76 11.89
N GLN A 321 19.80 -1.06 10.89
CA GLN A 321 21.07 -1.39 10.23
C GLN A 321 22.22 -1.08 11.18
N ASN A 322 23.30 -1.84 11.13
CA ASN A 322 24.51 -1.62 11.94
C ASN A 322 24.30 -1.66 13.47
N CYS A 323 23.21 -2.31 13.94
CA CYS A 323 22.98 -2.48 15.37
C CYS A 323 24.12 -3.32 16.00
N PRO A 324 24.70 -2.87 17.14
CA PRO A 324 25.74 -3.64 17.84
C PRO A 324 25.25 -5.03 18.24
N GLN A 325 26.10 -6.05 18.05
CA GLN A 325 25.76 -7.46 18.34
C GLN A 325 25.21 -7.68 19.76
N PRO A 326 25.77 -7.08 20.84
CA PRO A 326 25.22 -7.28 22.18
C PRO A 326 23.79 -6.77 22.34
N LEU A 327 23.47 -5.59 21.78
CA LEU A 327 22.12 -5.01 21.80
C LEU A 327 21.15 -5.85 20.96
N ARG A 328 21.60 -6.32 19.80
CA ARG A 328 20.83 -7.20 18.93
C ARG A 328 20.47 -8.52 19.63
N MET A 329 21.44 -9.13 20.30
CA MET A 329 21.21 -10.35 21.07
C MET A 329 20.25 -10.13 22.23
N GLN A 330 20.36 -9.01 22.95
CA GLN A 330 19.42 -8.65 24.00
C GLN A 330 17.99 -8.47 23.45
N ALA A 331 17.83 -7.77 22.32
CA ALA A 331 16.52 -7.58 21.68
C ALA A 331 15.92 -8.93 21.23
N MET A 332 16.73 -9.83 20.65
CA MET A 332 16.30 -11.18 20.29
C MET A 332 15.88 -11.98 21.54
N THR A 333 16.66 -11.94 22.58
CA THR A 333 16.35 -12.59 23.86
C THR A 333 15.00 -12.10 24.40
N THR A 334 14.80 -10.78 24.48
CA THR A 334 13.55 -10.17 24.96
C THR A 334 12.35 -10.61 24.12
N MET A 335 12.50 -10.68 22.79
CA MET A 335 11.43 -11.11 21.90
C MET A 335 11.04 -12.58 22.07
N PHE A 336 12.00 -13.47 22.33
CA PHE A 336 11.74 -14.92 22.44
C PHE A 336 11.39 -15.40 23.84
N GLN A 337 11.66 -14.61 24.88
CA GLN A 337 11.43 -15.01 26.27
C GLN A 337 10.03 -15.57 26.56
N PRO A 338 8.91 -14.97 26.10
CA PRO A 338 7.58 -15.50 26.38
C PRO A 338 7.35 -16.89 25.76
N LEU A 339 7.85 -17.12 24.54
CA LEU A 339 7.70 -18.40 23.84
C LEU A 339 8.56 -19.49 24.52
N ASN A 340 9.79 -19.17 24.88
CA ASN A 340 10.69 -20.07 25.59
C ASN A 340 10.14 -20.44 26.96
N TYR A 341 9.56 -19.49 27.69
CA TYR A 341 8.93 -19.77 28.98
C TYR A 341 7.79 -20.78 28.81
N ILE A 342 6.88 -20.55 27.85
CA ILE A 342 5.76 -21.47 27.59
C ILE A 342 6.26 -22.87 27.21
N PHE A 343 7.26 -22.93 26.31
CA PHE A 343 7.87 -24.20 25.92
C PHE A 343 8.43 -24.99 27.14
N ASN A 344 9.21 -24.31 27.99
CA ASN A 344 9.84 -24.92 29.15
C ASN A 344 8.84 -25.41 30.21
N VAL A 345 7.72 -24.70 30.43
CA VAL A 345 6.70 -25.13 31.40
C VAL A 345 5.72 -26.17 30.84
N THR A 346 5.71 -26.37 29.53
CA THR A 346 4.82 -27.32 28.85
C THR A 346 5.51 -28.63 28.53
N SER A 347 6.76 -28.57 28.05
CA SER A 347 7.52 -29.73 27.58
C SER A 347 8.19 -30.50 28.75
N ALA A 348 8.08 -31.84 28.72
CA ALA A 348 8.80 -32.71 29.63
C ALA A 348 10.25 -32.98 29.22
N GLN A 349 10.76 -32.30 28.18
CA GLN A 349 12.10 -32.52 27.63
C GLN A 349 13.19 -31.96 28.54
N PRO A 350 14.38 -32.58 28.59
CA PRO A 350 15.52 -32.06 29.35
C PRO A 350 15.96 -30.68 28.82
N LYS A 351 16.47 -29.85 29.72
CA LYS A 351 16.85 -28.43 29.50
C LYS A 351 17.83 -28.16 28.33
N ASP A 352 18.41 -29.20 27.74
CA ASP A 352 19.41 -29.11 26.68
C ASP A 352 18.84 -28.81 25.28
N ALA A 353 17.52 -28.88 25.10
CA ALA A 353 16.84 -28.58 23.84
C ALA A 353 16.26 -27.16 23.80
N ALA A 354 16.35 -26.37 24.85
CA ALA A 354 15.99 -24.98 24.89
C ALA A 354 17.05 -24.15 24.15
N VAL A 355 16.62 -23.06 23.49
CA VAL A 355 17.56 -22.03 23.03
C VAL A 355 18.47 -21.69 24.18
N PRO A 356 19.79 -21.58 24.00
CA PRO A 356 20.73 -21.19 25.05
C PRO A 356 20.58 -19.71 25.41
N VAL A 357 19.34 -19.29 25.67
CA VAL A 357 19.02 -18.03 26.34
C VAL A 357 18.93 -18.41 27.79
N VAL A 358 20.06 -18.27 28.48
CA VAL A 358 20.14 -18.36 29.95
C VAL A 358 19.19 -17.31 30.47
N LEU A 359 17.97 -17.74 30.82
CA LEU A 359 17.07 -16.93 31.64
C LEU A 359 17.76 -16.78 32.97
N ASP A 360 18.33 -15.62 33.23
CA ASP A 360 18.82 -15.25 34.54
C ASP A 360 17.67 -15.46 35.53
N GLU A 361 17.78 -16.39 36.45
CA GLU A 361 16.66 -16.81 37.32
C GLU A 361 16.11 -15.71 38.24
N GLY A 362 16.67 -14.52 38.15
CA GLY A 362 16.27 -13.29 38.87
C GLY A 362 15.86 -12.12 38.03
N SER A 363 15.69 -12.29 36.70
CA SER A 363 15.35 -11.12 35.86
C SER A 363 13.91 -10.65 36.10
N ASN A 364 13.72 -9.31 36.19
CA ASN A 364 12.40 -8.67 36.33
C ASN A 364 11.41 -9.10 35.22
N HIS A 365 11.93 -9.38 34.01
CA HIS A 365 11.14 -9.84 32.87
C HIS A 365 10.51 -11.23 33.09
N ARG A 366 11.13 -12.13 33.82
CA ARG A 366 10.55 -13.45 34.09
C ARG A 366 9.32 -13.35 34.98
N VAL A 367 9.41 -12.56 36.05
CA VAL A 367 8.27 -12.31 36.96
C VAL A 367 7.11 -11.65 36.22
N ASP A 368 7.42 -10.70 35.36
CA ASP A 368 6.44 -10.01 34.54
C ASP A 368 5.75 -10.96 33.54
N ILE A 369 6.49 -11.82 32.85
CA ILE A 369 5.92 -12.84 31.98
C ILE A 369 4.99 -13.77 32.77
N GLU A 370 5.41 -14.27 33.92
CA GLU A 370 4.59 -15.15 34.78
C GLU A 370 3.28 -14.45 35.18
N GLN A 371 3.35 -13.17 35.51
CA GLN A 371 2.19 -12.37 35.87
C GLN A 371 1.23 -12.19 34.67
N HIS A 372 1.74 -11.88 33.50
CA HIS A 372 0.94 -11.75 32.27
C HIS A 372 0.29 -13.09 31.89
N LEU A 373 1.02 -14.19 31.96
CA LEU A 373 0.49 -15.52 31.63
C LEU A 373 -0.51 -16.06 32.67
N SER A 374 -0.59 -15.44 33.84
CA SER A 374 -1.48 -15.87 34.94
C SER A 374 -2.95 -15.61 34.65
N LYS A 375 -3.30 -14.58 33.85
CA LYS A 375 -4.68 -14.17 33.50
C LYS A 375 -4.94 -14.43 32.01
N LYS A 376 -6.15 -14.88 31.65
CA LYS A 376 -6.48 -15.26 30.27
C LYS A 376 -6.28 -14.10 29.26
N SER A 377 -6.78 -12.91 29.55
CA SER A 377 -6.71 -11.76 28.62
C SER A 377 -5.28 -11.30 28.36
N THR A 378 -4.48 -11.16 29.43
CA THR A 378 -3.07 -10.72 29.32
C THR A 378 -2.18 -11.80 28.70
N CYS A 379 -2.47 -13.08 28.98
CA CYS A 379 -1.81 -14.23 28.35
C CYS A 379 -2.02 -14.21 26.82
N ILE A 380 -3.26 -14.12 26.37
CA ILE A 380 -3.58 -14.05 24.94
C ILE A 380 -2.94 -12.83 24.30
N SER A 381 -3.02 -11.65 24.96
CA SER A 381 -2.43 -10.41 24.43
C SER A 381 -0.92 -10.53 24.26
N LEU A 382 -0.20 -10.98 25.28
CA LEU A 382 1.26 -11.13 25.25
C LEU A 382 1.70 -12.11 24.15
N ILE A 383 1.03 -13.26 24.04
CA ILE A 383 1.39 -14.27 23.03
C ILE A 383 1.10 -13.76 21.62
N CYS A 384 -0.06 -13.12 21.39
CA CYS A 384 -0.38 -12.54 20.09
C CYS A 384 0.61 -11.45 19.69
N GLN A 385 1.00 -10.55 20.61
CA GLN A 385 2.00 -9.53 20.36
C GLN A 385 3.35 -10.15 20.01
N THR A 386 3.80 -11.10 20.82
CA THR A 386 5.08 -11.82 20.58
C THR A 386 5.09 -12.48 19.20
N LEU A 387 4.05 -13.22 18.85
CA LEU A 387 3.93 -13.88 17.54
C LEU A 387 3.84 -12.88 16.38
N SER A 388 3.14 -11.76 16.55
CA SER A 388 3.03 -10.70 15.52
C SER A 388 4.39 -10.03 15.27
N HIS A 389 5.11 -9.67 16.32
CA HIS A 389 6.45 -9.08 16.20
C HIS A 389 7.47 -10.06 15.64
N LEU A 390 7.35 -11.33 15.98
CA LEU A 390 8.15 -12.39 15.41
C LEU A 390 7.89 -12.57 13.91
N PHE A 391 6.62 -12.57 13.50
CA PHE A 391 6.24 -12.63 12.08
C PHE A 391 6.84 -11.48 11.27
N GLU A 392 6.78 -10.24 11.80
CA GLU A 392 7.41 -9.08 11.18
C GLU A 392 8.93 -9.23 11.09
N PHE A 393 9.57 -9.77 12.11
CA PHE A 393 11.01 -10.03 12.10
C PHE A 393 11.41 -11.05 11.05
N LEU A 394 10.67 -12.15 10.92
CA LEU A 394 10.96 -13.24 9.97
C LEU A 394 10.83 -12.83 8.49
N LYS A 395 10.10 -11.75 8.19
CA LYS A 395 10.02 -11.21 6.83
C LYS A 395 11.30 -10.51 6.36
N MET A 396 12.27 -10.27 7.24
CA MET A 396 13.49 -9.53 6.92
C MET A 396 14.65 -10.51 6.58
N PRO A 397 15.02 -10.68 5.31
CA PRO A 397 15.92 -11.74 4.88
C PRO A 397 17.40 -11.58 5.29
N SER A 398 17.84 -10.36 5.64
CA SER A 398 19.28 -10.07 5.80
C SER A 398 19.85 -10.23 7.20
N GLN A 399 19.02 -10.50 8.22
CA GLN A 399 19.43 -10.34 9.62
C GLN A 399 19.43 -11.62 10.49
N VAL A 400 19.15 -12.78 9.91
CA VAL A 400 18.69 -13.95 10.68
C VAL A 400 19.74 -15.07 10.87
N LYS A 401 21.01 -14.81 10.57
CA LYS A 401 22.06 -15.85 10.61
C LYS A 401 22.36 -16.46 11.99
N ASP A 402 21.99 -15.79 13.07
CA ASP A 402 22.40 -16.18 14.44
C ASP A 402 21.30 -16.89 15.25
N LEU A 403 20.19 -17.31 14.62
CA LEU A 403 19.02 -17.84 15.31
C LEU A 403 19.00 -19.37 15.32
N SER A 404 18.68 -19.97 16.48
CA SER A 404 18.28 -21.37 16.53
C SER A 404 16.83 -21.52 16.11
N TYR A 405 16.63 -21.75 14.81
CA TYR A 405 15.28 -21.92 14.23
C TYR A 405 14.55 -23.13 14.83
N GLN A 406 15.27 -24.19 15.16
CA GLN A 406 14.72 -25.41 15.75
C GLN A 406 13.94 -25.14 17.02
N ALA A 407 14.55 -24.43 17.96
CA ALA A 407 13.90 -24.10 19.23
C ALA A 407 12.69 -23.16 19.03
N LEU A 408 12.79 -22.25 18.08
CA LEU A 408 11.70 -21.36 17.74
C LEU A 408 10.50 -22.11 17.13
N ILE A 409 10.75 -22.98 16.16
CA ILE A 409 9.72 -23.84 15.56
C ILE A 409 9.04 -24.66 16.65
N ASN A 410 9.81 -25.36 17.50
CA ASN A 410 9.28 -26.19 18.56
C ASN A 410 8.43 -25.39 19.56
N SER A 411 8.83 -24.16 19.91
CA SER A 411 8.06 -23.28 20.79
C SER A 411 6.73 -22.88 20.18
N VAL A 412 6.70 -22.50 18.89
CA VAL A 412 5.45 -22.11 18.19
C VAL A 412 4.56 -23.33 17.96
N LEU A 413 5.11 -24.48 17.58
CA LEU A 413 4.35 -25.73 17.45
C LEU A 413 3.70 -26.12 18.79
N THR A 414 4.42 -25.99 19.91
CA THR A 414 3.87 -26.26 21.25
C THR A 414 2.69 -25.36 21.58
N ILE A 415 2.77 -24.06 21.27
CA ILE A 415 1.64 -23.12 21.46
C ILE A 415 0.45 -23.54 20.62
N LEU A 416 0.66 -23.89 19.36
CA LEU A 416 -0.40 -24.33 18.47
C LEU A 416 -1.02 -25.65 18.93
N GLN A 417 -0.22 -26.59 19.46
CA GLN A 417 -0.70 -27.83 20.07
C GLN A 417 -1.53 -27.58 21.33
N LEU A 418 -1.16 -26.57 22.15
CA LEU A 418 -1.98 -26.13 23.29
C LEU A 418 -3.33 -25.58 22.83
N CYS A 419 -3.32 -24.81 21.72
CA CYS A 419 -4.55 -24.23 21.18
C CYS A 419 -5.54 -25.26 20.63
N ILE A 420 -5.06 -26.38 20.07
CA ILE A 420 -5.90 -27.47 19.57
C ILE A 420 -6.16 -28.56 20.64
N GLY A 421 -5.44 -28.49 21.77
CA GLY A 421 -5.62 -29.43 22.88
C GLY A 421 -4.88 -30.77 22.74
N THR A 422 -3.95 -30.88 21.79
CA THR A 422 -3.14 -32.11 21.59
C THR A 422 -1.92 -32.17 22.50
N ALA A 423 -1.42 -31.03 23.01
CA ALA A 423 -0.37 -31.01 24.00
C ALA A 423 -0.88 -31.31 25.40
N VAL A 424 -0.18 -32.18 26.14
CA VAL A 424 -0.45 -32.50 27.55
C VAL A 424 0.63 -31.87 28.43
N PRO A 425 0.37 -30.66 29.00
CA PRO A 425 1.36 -30.02 29.86
C PRO A 425 1.59 -30.81 31.17
N THR A 426 2.85 -30.88 31.59
CA THR A 426 3.24 -31.62 32.81
C THR A 426 3.26 -30.76 34.07
N THR A 427 3.38 -29.40 33.90
CA THR A 427 3.45 -28.49 35.04
C THR A 427 2.12 -27.79 35.30
N SER A 428 1.87 -27.32 36.52
CA SER A 428 0.67 -26.58 36.90
C SER A 428 0.56 -25.26 36.11
N ALA A 429 1.67 -24.59 35.85
CA ALA A 429 1.72 -23.38 35.03
C ALA A 429 1.35 -23.69 33.58
N GLY A 430 1.93 -24.73 32.99
CA GLY A 430 1.61 -25.19 31.64
C GLY A 430 0.13 -25.57 31.46
N ILE A 431 -0.44 -26.30 32.44
CA ILE A 431 -1.89 -26.66 32.45
C ILE A 431 -2.76 -25.40 32.45
N LYS A 432 -2.38 -24.39 33.25
CA LYS A 432 -3.14 -23.12 33.32
C LYS A 432 -3.07 -22.35 32.00
N ILE A 433 -1.88 -22.25 31.41
CA ILE A 433 -1.67 -21.61 30.10
C ILE A 433 -2.46 -22.35 29.02
N GLY A 434 -2.40 -23.67 28.98
CA GLY A 434 -3.16 -24.48 28.04
C GLY A 434 -4.67 -24.20 28.10
N ARG A 435 -5.25 -24.08 29.31
CA ARG A 435 -6.68 -23.70 29.48
C ARG A 435 -6.99 -22.30 28.97
N HIS A 436 -6.03 -21.38 29.01
CA HIS A 436 -6.20 -20.02 28.47
C HIS A 436 -6.16 -20.00 26.94
N LEU A 437 -5.39 -20.88 26.32
CA LEU A 437 -5.10 -20.88 24.88
C LEU A 437 -6.03 -21.79 24.08
N ILE A 438 -6.61 -22.82 24.68
CA ILE A 438 -7.47 -23.77 23.98
C ILE A 438 -8.59 -23.05 23.24
N GLY A 439 -8.76 -23.33 21.94
CA GLY A 439 -9.75 -22.72 21.08
C GLY A 439 -9.51 -21.21 20.78
N CYS A 440 -8.35 -20.64 21.13
CA CYS A 440 -8.11 -19.22 20.91
C CYS A 440 -7.71 -18.92 19.45
N ILE A 441 -8.70 -18.50 18.63
CA ILE A 441 -8.56 -18.21 17.21
C ILE A 441 -7.45 -17.16 16.94
N LYS A 442 -7.34 -16.12 17.79
CA LYS A 442 -6.33 -15.06 17.61
C LYS A 442 -4.90 -15.62 17.69
N VAL A 443 -4.64 -16.47 18.68
CA VAL A 443 -3.31 -17.10 18.86
C VAL A 443 -3.05 -18.13 17.76
N GLN A 444 -4.07 -18.91 17.37
CA GLN A 444 -3.95 -19.87 16.27
C GLN A 444 -3.56 -19.16 14.97
N ARG A 445 -4.24 -18.09 14.60
CA ARG A 445 -3.92 -17.31 13.39
C ARG A 445 -2.50 -16.75 13.42
N ALA A 446 -2.11 -16.11 14.53
CA ALA A 446 -0.77 -15.54 14.66
C ALA A 446 0.33 -16.63 14.65
N GLY A 447 0.10 -17.75 15.31
CA GLY A 447 1.06 -18.87 15.31
C GLY A 447 1.22 -19.53 13.96
N ILE A 448 0.13 -19.71 13.20
CA ILE A 448 0.17 -20.26 11.84
C ILE A 448 0.87 -19.31 10.88
N ASP A 449 0.66 -17.98 11.00
CA ASP A 449 1.39 -16.99 10.22
C ASP A 449 2.91 -17.10 10.44
N VAL A 450 3.33 -17.27 11.70
CA VAL A 450 4.75 -17.48 12.04
C VAL A 450 5.27 -18.79 11.45
N ILE A 451 4.52 -19.91 11.58
CA ILE A 451 4.92 -21.20 11.00
C ILE A 451 5.05 -21.11 9.48
N GLY A 452 4.15 -20.40 8.81
CA GLY A 452 4.25 -20.16 7.38
C GLY A 452 5.47 -19.32 6.98
N ALA A 453 5.84 -18.31 7.78
CA ALA A 453 6.98 -17.45 7.49
C ALA A 453 8.35 -18.13 7.78
N ILE A 454 8.42 -19.01 8.77
CA ILE A 454 9.67 -19.65 9.20
C ILE A 454 10.13 -20.75 8.25
N VAL A 455 9.28 -21.24 7.37
CA VAL A 455 9.54 -22.35 6.45
C VAL A 455 10.83 -22.16 5.61
N GLN A 456 11.14 -20.93 5.25
CA GLN A 456 12.34 -20.60 4.44
C GLN A 456 13.68 -20.82 5.18
N TRP A 457 13.61 -21.05 6.49
CA TRP A 457 14.77 -21.15 7.37
C TRP A 457 15.00 -22.55 7.94
N THR A 458 14.17 -23.54 7.56
CA THR A 458 14.30 -24.91 8.06
C THR A 458 15.29 -25.74 7.23
N GLY A 459 16.06 -26.59 7.90
CA GLY A 459 17.00 -27.52 7.27
C GLY A 459 16.87 -28.98 7.75
N GLU A 460 16.04 -29.24 8.78
CA GLU A 460 15.95 -30.60 9.37
C GLU A 460 14.60 -31.28 9.03
N VAL A 461 14.69 -32.57 8.62
CA VAL A 461 13.55 -33.40 8.19
C VAL A 461 12.48 -33.53 9.27
N LYS A 462 12.91 -33.72 10.53
CA LYS A 462 12.01 -33.93 11.67
C LYS A 462 11.12 -32.76 11.98
N GLU A 463 11.62 -31.54 11.79
CA GLU A 463 10.84 -30.31 12.01
C GLU A 463 9.78 -30.12 10.93
N VAL A 464 10.14 -30.45 9.69
CA VAL A 464 9.22 -30.42 8.57
C VAL A 464 8.06 -31.39 8.80
N GLU A 465 8.38 -32.63 9.24
CA GLU A 465 7.38 -33.66 9.54
C GLU A 465 6.44 -33.21 10.69
N ASN A 466 6.98 -32.67 11.77
CA ASN A 466 6.20 -32.17 12.90
C ASN A 466 5.26 -31.02 12.49
N ALA A 467 5.75 -30.08 11.67
CA ALA A 467 4.95 -28.97 11.17
C ALA A 467 3.84 -29.44 10.23
N LEU A 468 4.13 -30.32 9.28
CA LEU A 468 3.15 -30.89 8.37
C LEU A 468 2.05 -31.64 9.11
N ASN A 469 2.41 -32.48 10.08
CA ASN A 469 1.44 -33.24 10.87
C ASN A 469 0.56 -32.33 11.71
N LEU A 470 1.11 -31.31 12.38
CA LEU A 470 0.31 -30.36 13.15
C LEU A 470 -0.65 -29.55 12.25
N LEU A 471 -0.15 -29.05 11.10
CA LEU A 471 -1.01 -28.33 10.16
C LEU A 471 -2.13 -29.25 9.63
N LEU A 472 -1.83 -30.52 9.38
CA LEU A 472 -2.86 -31.47 8.97
C LEU A 472 -3.88 -31.74 10.09
N ASP A 473 -3.46 -31.74 11.37
CA ASP A 473 -4.38 -31.85 12.50
C ASP A 473 -5.36 -30.65 12.57
N TYR A 474 -4.89 -29.44 12.26
CA TYR A 474 -5.77 -28.28 12.10
C TYR A 474 -6.75 -28.44 10.94
N VAL A 475 -6.30 -28.97 9.80
CA VAL A 475 -7.20 -29.25 8.67
C VAL A 475 -8.19 -30.38 9.00
N ARG A 476 -7.79 -31.36 9.80
CA ARG A 476 -8.63 -32.51 10.23
C ARG A 476 -9.70 -32.10 11.23
N ASN A 477 -9.40 -31.16 12.14
CA ASN A 477 -10.30 -30.77 13.23
C ASN A 477 -11.53 -30.01 12.71
N PRO A 478 -12.75 -30.55 12.89
CA PRO A 478 -13.99 -29.93 12.36
C PRO A 478 -14.29 -28.57 12.99
N ASP A 479 -13.82 -28.31 14.22
CA ASP A 479 -14.06 -27.08 14.96
C ASP A 479 -13.09 -25.95 14.61
N THR A 480 -12.22 -26.16 13.62
CA THR A 480 -11.28 -25.12 13.17
C THR A 480 -12.04 -23.99 12.48
N ASP A 481 -11.84 -22.77 12.97
CA ASP A 481 -12.40 -21.55 12.36
C ASP A 481 -12.00 -21.39 10.90
N CYS A 482 -12.92 -20.90 10.04
CA CYS A 482 -12.69 -20.76 8.60
C CYS A 482 -11.43 -19.94 8.28
N THR A 483 -11.18 -18.85 9.04
CA THR A 483 -10.00 -17.99 8.81
C THR A 483 -8.70 -18.66 9.26
N VAL A 484 -8.74 -19.48 10.29
CA VAL A 484 -7.62 -20.32 10.75
C VAL A 484 -7.32 -21.39 9.70
N LEU A 485 -8.36 -22.05 9.19
CA LEU A 485 -8.21 -23.08 8.16
C LEU A 485 -7.59 -22.55 6.88
N LYS A 486 -8.05 -21.41 6.38
CA LYS A 486 -7.45 -20.76 5.19
C LYS A 486 -5.96 -20.52 5.38
N LYS A 487 -5.56 -19.94 6.51
CA LYS A 487 -4.14 -19.72 6.83
C LYS A 487 -3.37 -21.03 6.98
N THR A 488 -3.98 -22.05 7.56
CA THR A 488 -3.39 -23.39 7.73
C THR A 488 -3.09 -24.03 6.38
N LEU A 489 -4.03 -23.96 5.43
CA LEU A 489 -3.84 -24.48 4.08
C LEU A 489 -2.72 -23.74 3.34
N GLN A 490 -2.65 -22.40 3.50
CA GLN A 490 -1.55 -21.59 2.95
C GLN A 490 -0.18 -21.99 3.54
N ALA A 491 -0.10 -22.14 4.86
CA ALA A 491 1.13 -22.59 5.54
C ALA A 491 1.51 -24.02 5.12
N LEU A 492 0.53 -24.92 5.03
CA LEU A 492 0.72 -26.31 4.58
C LEU A 492 1.33 -26.36 3.18
N LEU A 493 0.82 -25.56 2.25
CA LEU A 493 1.39 -25.44 0.90
C LEU A 493 2.85 -25.00 0.94
N GLN A 494 3.19 -23.99 1.76
CA GLN A 494 4.57 -23.51 1.89
C GLN A 494 5.50 -24.60 2.42
N TRP A 495 5.07 -25.37 3.42
CA TRP A 495 5.85 -26.46 3.98
C TRP A 495 6.01 -27.64 2.99
N MET A 496 4.98 -27.96 2.23
CA MET A 496 5.08 -28.96 1.16
C MET A 496 6.05 -28.51 0.06
N LEU A 497 6.03 -27.22 -0.33
CA LEU A 497 6.98 -26.64 -1.29
C LEU A 497 8.43 -26.65 -0.78
N CYS A 498 8.62 -26.46 0.54
CA CYS A 498 9.94 -26.57 1.15
C CYS A 498 10.54 -27.96 0.94
N CYS A 499 9.74 -29.02 1.06
CA CYS A 499 10.19 -30.38 0.82
C CYS A 499 10.80 -30.58 -0.57
N ILE A 500 10.32 -29.84 -1.58
CA ILE A 500 10.86 -29.94 -2.95
C ILE A 500 12.12 -29.08 -3.12
N LYS A 501 12.15 -27.88 -2.56
CA LYS A 501 13.27 -26.93 -2.72
C LYS A 501 14.56 -27.41 -2.01
N VAL A 502 14.41 -28.16 -0.91
CA VAL A 502 15.51 -28.79 -0.18
C VAL A 502 15.94 -30.12 -0.84
N ALA A 503 15.29 -30.47 -1.97
CA ALA A 503 15.31 -31.79 -2.60
C ALA A 503 16.60 -32.18 -3.37
N ASP A 504 17.77 -31.72 -2.98
CA ASP A 504 19.00 -32.47 -3.27
C ASP A 504 19.08 -33.80 -2.49
N SER A 505 18.06 -34.09 -1.66
CA SER A 505 17.97 -35.31 -0.85
C SER A 505 16.67 -36.06 -1.15
N PRO A 506 16.72 -37.28 -1.68
CA PRO A 506 15.57 -38.15 -1.93
C PRO A 506 14.72 -38.43 -0.66
N VAL A 507 15.25 -38.13 0.50
CA VAL A 507 14.59 -38.33 1.80
C VAL A 507 13.35 -37.44 1.95
N PHE A 508 13.43 -36.18 1.52
CA PHE A 508 12.30 -35.27 1.62
C PHE A 508 11.16 -35.61 0.67
N GLU A 509 11.50 -36.06 -0.55
CA GLU A 509 10.48 -36.48 -1.54
C GLU A 509 9.72 -37.72 -1.03
N ASN A 510 10.43 -38.71 -0.49
CA ASN A 510 9.81 -39.90 0.09
C ASN A 510 8.90 -39.57 1.27
N LYS A 511 9.32 -38.64 2.16
CA LYS A 511 8.49 -38.18 3.29
C LYS A 511 7.23 -37.45 2.83
N LEU A 512 7.33 -36.60 1.81
CA LEU A 512 6.16 -35.94 1.22
C LEU A 512 5.19 -36.95 0.61
N GLN A 513 5.69 -37.98 -0.08
CA GLN A 513 4.87 -39.07 -0.62
C GLN A 513 4.17 -39.84 0.52
N GLU A 514 4.89 -40.24 1.57
CA GLU A 514 4.31 -40.87 2.75
C GLU A 514 3.18 -40.02 3.37
N PHE A 515 3.43 -38.71 3.52
CA PHE A 515 2.44 -37.76 4.05
C PHE A 515 1.17 -37.71 3.20
N ILE A 516 1.29 -37.64 1.86
CA ILE A 516 0.16 -37.58 0.94
C ILE A 516 -0.58 -38.92 0.87
N HIS A 517 0.14 -40.06 0.89
CA HIS A 517 -0.46 -41.41 0.93
C HIS A 517 -1.16 -41.71 2.24
N GLY A 518 -0.83 -40.98 3.32
CA GLY A 518 -1.53 -41.10 4.60
C GLY A 518 -2.96 -40.54 4.55
N ASP A 519 -3.33 -39.86 5.62
CA ASP A 519 -4.71 -39.33 5.75
C ASP A 519 -5.00 -38.08 4.94
N PHE A 520 -3.97 -37.43 4.33
CA PHE A 520 -4.10 -36.14 3.65
C PHE A 520 -5.24 -36.13 2.62
N ILE A 521 -5.24 -37.08 1.66
CA ILE A 521 -6.27 -37.14 0.61
C ILE A 521 -7.67 -37.29 1.21
N SER A 522 -7.82 -38.12 2.22
CA SER A 522 -9.12 -38.35 2.86
C SER A 522 -9.65 -37.12 3.60
N ILE A 523 -8.74 -36.36 4.22
CA ILE A 523 -9.06 -35.11 4.91
C ILE A 523 -9.45 -34.03 3.91
N ILE A 524 -8.68 -33.83 2.83
CA ILE A 524 -9.00 -32.86 1.79
C ILE A 524 -10.35 -33.16 1.14
N LYS A 525 -10.65 -34.45 0.82
CA LYS A 525 -11.98 -34.84 0.32
C LYS A 525 -13.11 -34.40 1.24
N LYS A 526 -12.97 -34.59 2.56
CA LYS A 526 -13.98 -34.15 3.54
C LYS A 526 -14.16 -32.63 3.52
N ARG A 527 -13.07 -31.87 3.39
CA ARG A 527 -13.13 -30.41 3.40
C ARG A 527 -13.69 -29.82 2.12
N LEU A 528 -13.57 -30.49 0.98
CA LEU A 528 -14.24 -30.10 -0.28
C LEU A 528 -15.78 -30.11 -0.17
N PHE A 529 -16.34 -30.89 0.76
CA PHE A 529 -17.78 -30.97 1.02
C PHE A 529 -18.17 -30.47 2.42
N ASP A 530 -17.39 -29.55 2.98
CA ASP A 530 -17.71 -28.95 4.27
C ASP A 530 -19.02 -28.14 4.20
N VAL A 531 -19.72 -28.03 5.33
CA VAL A 531 -20.97 -27.26 5.44
C VAL A 531 -20.71 -25.77 5.14
N HIS A 532 -19.59 -25.26 5.61
CA HIS A 532 -19.19 -23.85 5.40
C HIS A 532 -18.56 -23.65 4.02
N TRP A 533 -19.14 -22.77 3.22
CA TRP A 533 -18.66 -22.50 1.87
C TRP A 533 -17.25 -21.93 1.84
N GLU A 534 -16.86 -21.10 2.84
CA GLU A 534 -15.50 -20.52 2.97
C GLU A 534 -14.45 -21.62 3.11
N ILE A 535 -14.79 -22.74 3.73
CA ILE A 535 -13.90 -23.90 3.86
C ILE A 535 -13.79 -24.63 2.53
N ARG A 536 -14.92 -24.85 1.82
CA ARG A 536 -14.89 -25.47 0.50
C ARG A 536 -14.07 -24.64 -0.47
N ASP A 537 -14.34 -23.33 -0.53
CA ASP A 537 -13.62 -22.36 -1.36
C ASP A 537 -12.12 -22.40 -1.11
N SER A 538 -11.70 -22.25 0.14
CA SER A 538 -10.28 -22.25 0.52
C SER A 538 -9.60 -23.60 0.25
N THR A 539 -10.32 -24.71 0.35
CA THR A 539 -9.78 -26.05 0.07
C THR A 539 -9.59 -26.27 -1.43
N VAL A 540 -10.53 -25.81 -2.25
CA VAL A 540 -10.41 -25.84 -3.71
C VAL A 540 -9.28 -24.96 -4.19
N GLU A 541 -9.17 -23.71 -3.67
CA GLU A 541 -8.08 -22.79 -3.96
C GLU A 541 -6.73 -23.43 -3.64
N PHE A 542 -6.59 -24.01 -2.45
CA PHE A 542 -5.38 -24.75 -2.04
C PHE A 542 -5.05 -25.90 -2.98
N LEU A 543 -6.03 -26.72 -3.34
CA LEU A 543 -5.82 -27.88 -4.22
C LEU A 543 -5.37 -27.45 -5.61
N GLY A 544 -5.99 -26.40 -6.17
CA GLY A 544 -5.59 -25.83 -7.45
C GLY A 544 -4.16 -25.29 -7.42
N GLU A 545 -3.77 -24.58 -6.34
CA GLU A 545 -2.42 -24.07 -6.21
C GLU A 545 -1.40 -25.20 -5.99
N LEU A 546 -1.75 -26.20 -5.21
CA LEU A 546 -0.93 -27.38 -4.97
C LEU A 546 -0.64 -28.10 -6.32
N CYS A 547 -1.65 -28.34 -7.12
CA CYS A 547 -1.48 -28.99 -8.43
C CYS A 547 -0.63 -28.13 -9.37
N PHE A 548 -0.78 -26.82 -9.36
CA PHE A 548 0.01 -25.92 -10.18
C PHE A 548 1.50 -25.92 -9.80
N GLN A 549 1.80 -25.87 -8.52
CA GLN A 549 3.19 -25.83 -8.02
C GLN A 549 3.92 -27.17 -8.21
N PHE A 550 3.17 -28.28 -8.18
CA PHE A 550 3.73 -29.64 -8.22
C PHE A 550 3.57 -30.31 -9.60
N LYS A 551 3.14 -29.60 -10.62
CA LYS A 551 2.83 -30.12 -11.96
C LYS A 551 3.98 -30.84 -12.66
N GLU A 552 5.23 -30.49 -12.34
CA GLU A 552 6.43 -31.11 -12.93
C GLU A 552 6.82 -32.45 -12.24
N ILE A 553 6.19 -32.78 -11.11
CA ILE A 553 6.50 -33.99 -10.35
C ILE A 553 5.54 -35.11 -10.77
N GLN A 554 6.02 -36.01 -11.62
CA GLN A 554 5.21 -37.08 -12.19
C GLN A 554 4.55 -37.98 -11.13
N SER A 555 5.28 -38.35 -10.07
CA SER A 555 4.74 -39.15 -8.95
C SER A 555 3.57 -38.46 -8.25
N PHE A 556 3.64 -37.17 -8.06
CA PHE A 556 2.56 -36.37 -7.49
C PHE A 556 1.34 -36.29 -8.43
N CYS A 557 1.56 -36.02 -9.70
CA CYS A 557 0.48 -35.98 -10.69
C CYS A 557 -0.27 -37.32 -10.76
N LEU A 558 0.48 -38.44 -10.74
CA LEU A 558 -0.10 -39.78 -10.71
C LEU A 558 -0.97 -40.01 -9.48
N LEU A 559 -0.45 -39.62 -8.29
CA LEU A 559 -1.14 -39.78 -7.01
C LEU A 559 -2.44 -38.98 -6.93
N ILE A 560 -2.39 -37.71 -7.29
CA ILE A 560 -3.58 -36.85 -7.29
C ILE A 560 -4.59 -37.29 -8.35
N GLY A 561 -4.13 -37.64 -9.57
CA GLY A 561 -4.99 -38.12 -10.64
C GLY A 561 -5.76 -39.39 -10.27
N THR A 562 -5.09 -40.36 -9.61
CA THR A 562 -5.73 -41.61 -9.16
C THR A 562 -6.57 -41.45 -7.89
N SER A 563 -6.37 -40.34 -7.14
CA SER A 563 -7.10 -40.08 -5.89
C SER A 563 -8.59 -39.82 -6.05
N GLY A 564 -9.04 -39.40 -7.24
CA GLY A 564 -10.41 -38.93 -7.52
C GLY A 564 -10.68 -37.49 -7.08
N LEU A 565 -9.70 -36.76 -6.52
CA LEU A 565 -9.82 -35.35 -6.17
C LEU A 565 -10.23 -34.45 -7.35
N PRO A 566 -9.65 -34.63 -8.55
CA PRO A 566 -10.04 -33.84 -9.71
C PRO A 566 -11.52 -33.98 -10.08
N HIS A 567 -12.07 -35.17 -9.99
CA HIS A 567 -13.49 -35.41 -10.25
C HIS A 567 -14.39 -34.65 -9.23
N LEU A 568 -13.98 -34.61 -7.97
CA LEU A 568 -14.72 -33.86 -6.94
C LEU A 568 -14.69 -32.35 -7.21
N VAL A 569 -13.59 -31.82 -7.76
CA VAL A 569 -13.52 -30.40 -8.18
C VAL A 569 -14.47 -30.13 -9.36
N LEU A 570 -14.65 -31.10 -10.28
CA LEU A 570 -15.66 -31.00 -11.35
C LEU A 570 -17.10 -30.97 -10.79
N GLU A 571 -17.41 -31.75 -9.75
CA GLU A 571 -18.70 -31.70 -9.10
C GLU A 571 -18.99 -30.33 -8.47
N LEU A 572 -17.97 -29.67 -7.92
CA LEU A 572 -18.08 -28.34 -7.30
C LEU A 572 -18.30 -27.20 -8.31
N LEU A 573 -18.23 -27.43 -9.62
CA LEU A 573 -18.71 -26.49 -10.64
C LEU A 573 -20.21 -26.18 -10.50
N SER A 574 -20.96 -27.08 -9.84
CA SER A 574 -22.39 -26.92 -9.56
C SER A 574 -22.67 -26.56 -8.10
N ASP A 575 -21.66 -26.11 -7.35
CA ASP A 575 -21.85 -25.68 -5.95
C ASP A 575 -22.86 -24.53 -5.86
N PRO A 576 -23.75 -24.50 -4.86
CA PRO A 576 -24.70 -23.42 -4.69
C PRO A 576 -24.02 -22.06 -4.52
N GLU A 577 -22.79 -22.04 -3.99
CA GLU A 577 -22.06 -20.81 -3.72
C GLU A 577 -21.19 -20.39 -4.91
N SER A 578 -21.36 -19.16 -5.38
CA SER A 578 -20.66 -18.63 -6.56
C SER A 578 -19.14 -18.56 -6.39
N TYR A 579 -18.66 -18.28 -5.19
CA TYR A 579 -17.23 -18.25 -4.88
C TYR A 579 -16.59 -19.63 -5.04
N VAL A 580 -17.29 -20.68 -4.55
CA VAL A 580 -16.79 -22.06 -4.68
C VAL A 580 -16.78 -22.50 -6.14
N ARG A 581 -17.83 -22.15 -6.93
CA ARG A 581 -17.82 -22.42 -8.39
C ARG A 581 -16.64 -21.72 -9.08
N ALA A 582 -16.42 -20.43 -8.77
CA ALA A 582 -15.30 -19.66 -9.34
C ALA A 582 -13.95 -20.27 -9.01
N SER A 583 -13.69 -20.61 -7.74
CA SER A 583 -12.46 -21.27 -7.31
C SER A 583 -12.28 -22.64 -7.94
N SER A 584 -13.37 -23.41 -8.14
CA SER A 584 -13.33 -24.70 -8.81
C SER A 584 -12.92 -24.56 -10.30
N ILE A 585 -13.45 -23.57 -11.00
CA ILE A 585 -13.05 -23.25 -12.38
C ILE A 585 -11.56 -22.92 -12.45
N ILE A 586 -11.08 -22.04 -11.54
CA ILE A 586 -9.66 -21.66 -11.50
C ILE A 586 -8.78 -22.86 -11.15
N ALA A 587 -9.20 -23.69 -10.20
CA ALA A 587 -8.47 -24.90 -9.83
C ALA A 587 -8.35 -25.89 -11.01
N LEU A 588 -9.42 -26.10 -11.75
CA LEU A 588 -9.39 -26.91 -12.98
C LEU A 588 -8.44 -26.31 -14.03
N GLY A 589 -8.43 -24.99 -14.18
CA GLY A 589 -7.48 -24.29 -15.04
C GLY A 589 -6.02 -24.53 -14.64
N LYS A 590 -5.74 -24.60 -13.33
CA LYS A 590 -4.40 -24.85 -12.78
C LYS A 590 -3.98 -26.32 -12.79
N MET A 591 -4.91 -27.25 -12.63
CA MET A 591 -4.66 -28.70 -12.59
C MET A 591 -4.04 -29.27 -13.86
N ASP A 592 -4.08 -28.48 -14.93
CA ASP A 592 -3.46 -28.84 -16.21
C ASP A 592 -3.81 -30.25 -16.68
N TYR A 593 -5.10 -30.60 -16.63
CA TYR A 593 -5.64 -31.88 -17.08
C TYR A 593 -5.21 -32.30 -18.50
N LEU A 594 -4.67 -31.34 -19.25
CA LEU A 594 -4.30 -31.45 -20.63
C LEU A 594 -2.80 -31.70 -20.80
N SER A 595 -2.02 -31.71 -19.70
CA SER A 595 -0.58 -32.00 -19.71
C SER A 595 -0.30 -33.47 -20.02
N PRO A 596 0.78 -33.77 -20.74
CA PRO A 596 1.22 -35.16 -21.00
C PRO A 596 1.41 -35.96 -19.69
N ASN A 597 1.78 -35.33 -18.59
CA ASN A 597 1.99 -36.01 -17.32
C ASN A 597 0.70 -36.58 -16.72
N TRP A 598 -0.47 -35.98 -17.04
CA TRP A 598 -1.78 -36.49 -16.65
C TRP A 598 -2.32 -37.49 -17.69
N GLN A 599 -1.88 -37.41 -18.96
CA GLN A 599 -2.32 -38.26 -20.09
C GLN A 599 -1.86 -39.72 -19.93
N THR A 600 -0.77 -39.98 -19.20
CA THR A 600 -0.28 -41.37 -18.98
C THR A 600 -1.22 -42.21 -18.11
N LEU A 601 -2.23 -41.58 -17.49
CA LEU A 601 -3.16 -42.19 -16.55
C LEU A 601 -4.47 -42.72 -17.18
N SER A 602 -4.86 -42.22 -18.36
CA SER A 602 -6.12 -42.55 -19.01
C SER A 602 -5.87 -42.95 -20.46
N ASN A 603 -6.75 -43.83 -21.01
CA ASN A 603 -6.76 -44.10 -22.41
C ASN A 603 -7.06 -42.80 -23.18
N GLU A 604 -6.36 -42.51 -24.28
CA GLU A 604 -6.51 -41.28 -25.07
C GLU A 604 -7.97 -40.94 -25.44
N LYS A 605 -8.81 -41.94 -25.66
CA LYS A 605 -10.25 -41.72 -25.94
C LYS A 605 -11.02 -41.15 -24.77
N ASN A 606 -10.78 -41.62 -23.53
CA ASN A 606 -11.46 -41.15 -22.34
C ASN A 606 -11.04 -39.69 -22.04
N LEU A 607 -9.77 -39.37 -22.23
CA LEU A 607 -9.25 -38.01 -22.00
C LEU A 607 -9.88 -36.99 -22.95
N MET A 608 -10.10 -37.35 -24.23
CA MET A 608 -10.75 -36.44 -25.18
C MET A 608 -12.22 -36.20 -24.86
N GLU A 609 -12.91 -37.18 -24.27
CA GLU A 609 -14.29 -37.01 -23.80
C GLU A 609 -14.36 -36.14 -22.54
N GLU A 610 -13.49 -36.38 -21.57
CA GLU A 610 -13.41 -35.55 -20.36
C GLU A 610 -13.12 -34.08 -20.68
N LYS A 611 -12.18 -33.84 -21.62
CA LYS A 611 -11.87 -32.48 -22.09
C LYS A 611 -13.09 -31.80 -22.71
N LYS A 612 -13.85 -32.48 -23.52
CA LYS A 612 -15.09 -31.95 -24.12
C LYS A 612 -16.13 -31.61 -23.06
N ILE A 613 -16.29 -32.47 -22.04
CA ILE A 613 -17.19 -32.25 -20.92
C ILE A 613 -16.78 -30.98 -20.15
N ILE A 614 -15.49 -30.82 -19.84
CA ILE A 614 -14.99 -29.63 -19.14
C ILE A 614 -15.25 -28.37 -19.99
N LEU A 615 -14.91 -28.39 -21.26
CA LEU A 615 -15.11 -27.24 -22.15
C LEU A 615 -16.60 -26.88 -22.28
N SER A 616 -17.48 -27.85 -22.45
CA SER A 616 -18.94 -27.61 -22.50
C SER A 616 -19.46 -27.05 -21.18
N SER A 617 -19.05 -27.61 -20.02
CA SER A 617 -19.47 -27.12 -18.71
C SER A 617 -19.03 -25.69 -18.44
N LEU A 618 -17.80 -25.33 -18.84
CA LEU A 618 -17.29 -23.94 -18.70
C LEU A 618 -18.07 -22.97 -19.60
N LEU A 619 -18.41 -23.36 -20.83
CA LEU A 619 -19.22 -22.53 -21.74
C LEU A 619 -20.66 -22.39 -21.24
N ASP A 620 -21.23 -23.45 -20.66
CA ASP A 620 -22.56 -23.41 -20.06
C ASP A 620 -22.59 -22.46 -18.84
N ILE A 621 -21.58 -22.49 -17.97
CA ILE A 621 -21.44 -21.55 -16.85
C ILE A 621 -21.31 -20.11 -17.37
N LEU A 622 -20.48 -19.87 -18.37
CA LEU A 622 -20.33 -18.54 -18.95
C LEU A 622 -21.66 -17.99 -19.48
N ASN A 623 -22.48 -18.85 -20.07
CA ASN A 623 -23.74 -18.44 -20.68
C ASN A 623 -24.93 -18.36 -19.69
N GLN A 624 -24.92 -19.14 -18.62
CA GLN A 624 -26.12 -19.34 -17.77
C GLN A 624 -25.92 -18.89 -16.32
N ASP A 625 -24.70 -18.79 -15.81
CA ASP A 625 -24.49 -18.42 -14.41
C ASP A 625 -24.90 -16.96 -14.16
N THR A 626 -25.75 -16.75 -13.17
CA THR A 626 -26.26 -15.43 -12.80
C THR A 626 -25.22 -14.54 -12.15
N GLU A 627 -24.21 -15.15 -11.50
CA GLU A 627 -23.19 -14.46 -10.76
C GLU A 627 -21.95 -14.13 -11.61
N GLY A 628 -21.38 -12.94 -11.45
CA GLY A 628 -20.21 -12.51 -12.20
C GLY A 628 -18.94 -13.32 -11.91
N PHE A 629 -18.73 -13.75 -10.65
CA PHE A 629 -17.50 -14.43 -10.23
C PHE A 629 -17.19 -15.71 -11.02
N PRO A 630 -18.13 -16.66 -11.22
CA PRO A 630 -17.88 -17.82 -12.04
C PRO A 630 -17.64 -17.47 -13.51
N ARG A 631 -18.40 -16.51 -14.09
CA ARG A 631 -18.20 -16.07 -15.48
C ARG A 631 -16.83 -15.45 -15.69
N ARG A 632 -16.34 -14.60 -14.75
CA ARG A 632 -14.97 -14.06 -14.74
C ARG A 632 -13.93 -15.16 -14.73
N ALA A 633 -14.12 -16.15 -13.84
CA ALA A 633 -13.20 -17.29 -13.71
C ALA A 633 -13.09 -18.09 -15.01
N VAL A 634 -14.22 -18.35 -15.70
CA VAL A 634 -14.24 -19.06 -16.99
C VAL A 634 -13.41 -18.31 -18.03
N VAL A 635 -13.70 -17.04 -18.26
CA VAL A 635 -12.99 -16.28 -19.32
C VAL A 635 -11.50 -16.14 -18.97
N LYS A 636 -11.16 -15.95 -17.70
CA LYS A 636 -9.77 -15.92 -17.23
C LYS A 636 -9.04 -17.22 -17.52
N VAL A 637 -9.66 -18.37 -17.26
CA VAL A 637 -9.05 -19.68 -17.57
C VAL A 637 -8.83 -19.85 -19.06
N PHE A 638 -9.78 -19.45 -19.92
CA PHE A 638 -9.58 -19.48 -21.37
C PHE A 638 -8.46 -18.54 -21.84
N ALA A 639 -8.37 -17.34 -21.24
CA ALA A 639 -7.28 -16.40 -21.55
C ALA A 639 -5.91 -16.98 -21.15
N ASP A 640 -5.81 -17.64 -19.99
CA ASP A 640 -4.59 -18.29 -19.54
C ASP A 640 -4.23 -19.52 -20.39
N TRP A 641 -5.21 -20.29 -20.85
CA TRP A 641 -4.97 -21.39 -21.78
C TRP A 641 -4.54 -20.90 -23.17
N ALA A 642 -5.09 -19.79 -23.65
CA ALA A 642 -4.67 -19.19 -24.91
C ALA A 642 -3.22 -18.66 -24.88
N LYS A 643 -2.77 -18.14 -23.74
CA LYS A 643 -1.36 -17.73 -23.55
C LYS A 643 -0.39 -18.92 -23.55
N ASN A 644 -0.86 -20.10 -23.18
CA ASN A 644 -0.06 -21.32 -23.05
C ASN A 644 -0.42 -22.30 -24.18
N SER A 645 0.28 -22.21 -25.30
CA SER A 645 0.04 -22.96 -26.53
C SER A 645 0.02 -24.50 -26.40
N HIS A 646 0.36 -25.05 -25.25
CA HIS A 646 0.37 -26.49 -25.00
C HIS A 646 -0.97 -27.02 -24.46
N LYS A 647 -1.88 -26.14 -24.00
CA LYS A 647 -3.12 -26.53 -23.32
C LYS A 647 -4.30 -26.73 -24.28
N LEU A 648 -4.43 -25.88 -25.28
CA LEU A 648 -5.42 -26.02 -26.35
C LEU A 648 -4.70 -26.01 -27.68
N SER A 649 -5.12 -26.94 -28.61
CA SER A 649 -4.65 -26.89 -29.97
C SER A 649 -5.17 -25.64 -30.70
N SER A 650 -4.50 -25.21 -31.74
CA SER A 650 -4.92 -24.06 -32.55
C SER A 650 -6.35 -24.21 -33.10
N CYS A 651 -6.79 -25.44 -33.39
CA CYS A 651 -8.15 -25.73 -33.85
C CYS A 651 -9.17 -25.51 -32.71
N GLU A 652 -8.89 -26.03 -31.52
CA GLU A 652 -9.79 -25.88 -30.38
C GLU A 652 -9.92 -24.40 -29.94
N LEU A 653 -8.82 -23.65 -30.01
CA LEU A 653 -8.84 -22.19 -29.77
C LEU A 653 -9.69 -21.48 -30.82
N ALA A 654 -9.57 -21.86 -32.10
CA ALA A 654 -10.37 -21.25 -33.15
C ALA A 654 -11.87 -21.51 -32.99
N ASP A 655 -12.26 -22.62 -32.37
CA ASP A 655 -13.68 -22.95 -32.11
C ASP A 655 -14.21 -22.25 -30.85
N VAL A 656 -13.41 -22.19 -29.76
CA VAL A 656 -13.84 -21.70 -28.47
C VAL A 656 -13.79 -20.17 -28.39
N VAL A 657 -12.75 -19.54 -28.90
CA VAL A 657 -12.53 -18.08 -28.75
C VAL A 657 -13.71 -17.27 -29.30
N PRO A 658 -14.26 -17.50 -30.49
CA PRO A 658 -15.41 -16.76 -31.01
C PRO A 658 -16.63 -16.84 -30.09
N VAL A 659 -16.88 -18.03 -29.49
CA VAL A 659 -18.02 -18.26 -28.60
C VAL A 659 -17.84 -17.49 -27.29
N VAL A 660 -16.68 -17.62 -26.67
CA VAL A 660 -16.35 -16.92 -25.42
C VAL A 660 -16.40 -15.41 -25.60
N LEU A 661 -15.82 -14.90 -26.69
CA LEU A 661 -15.82 -13.48 -26.98
C LEU A 661 -17.22 -12.94 -27.24
N LYS A 662 -18.07 -13.68 -27.94
CA LYS A 662 -19.45 -13.30 -28.23
C LYS A 662 -20.30 -13.18 -26.95
N ILE A 663 -20.06 -14.03 -25.95
CA ILE A 663 -20.79 -14.00 -24.69
C ILE A 663 -20.13 -12.98 -23.73
N GLY A 664 -18.83 -13.14 -23.46
CA GLY A 664 -18.13 -12.37 -22.44
C GLY A 664 -17.83 -10.93 -22.84
N GLY A 665 -17.69 -10.62 -24.15
CA GLY A 665 -17.45 -9.26 -24.63
C GLY A 665 -18.63 -8.32 -24.47
N TYR A 666 -19.83 -8.87 -24.29
CA TYR A 666 -21.09 -8.11 -24.07
C TYR A 666 -21.69 -8.36 -22.69
N ASP A 667 -20.93 -8.93 -21.75
CA ASP A 667 -21.37 -9.19 -20.39
C ASP A 667 -21.67 -7.87 -19.66
N LEU A 668 -22.61 -7.93 -18.68
CA LEU A 668 -22.91 -6.79 -17.82
C LEU A 668 -21.77 -6.50 -16.82
N ASP A 669 -20.95 -7.50 -16.55
CA ASP A 669 -19.83 -7.40 -15.64
C ASP A 669 -18.56 -6.92 -16.39
N TRP A 670 -18.04 -5.78 -15.99
CA TRP A 670 -16.88 -5.17 -16.65
C TRP A 670 -15.59 -6.01 -16.56
N GLU A 671 -15.41 -6.83 -15.50
CA GLU A 671 -14.26 -7.71 -15.39
C GLU A 671 -14.36 -8.89 -16.34
N VAL A 672 -15.56 -9.40 -16.62
CA VAL A 672 -15.78 -10.43 -17.68
C VAL A 672 -15.39 -9.84 -19.03
N LYS A 673 -15.79 -8.60 -19.34
CA LYS A 673 -15.36 -7.89 -20.56
C LYS A 673 -13.84 -7.72 -20.62
N MET A 674 -13.21 -7.33 -19.50
CA MET A 674 -11.75 -7.19 -19.43
C MET A 674 -11.02 -8.49 -19.72
N TYR A 675 -11.41 -9.61 -19.10
CA TYR A 675 -10.82 -10.91 -19.39
C TYR A 675 -11.10 -11.37 -20.82
N SER A 676 -12.24 -11.01 -21.41
CA SER A 676 -12.54 -11.25 -22.82
C SER A 676 -11.58 -10.52 -23.74
N LEU A 677 -11.25 -9.26 -23.43
CA LEU A 677 -10.22 -8.50 -24.16
C LEU A 677 -8.82 -9.08 -23.96
N GLU A 678 -8.51 -9.61 -22.77
CA GLU A 678 -7.25 -10.34 -22.55
C GLU A 678 -7.17 -11.64 -23.38
N LEU A 679 -8.29 -12.36 -23.49
CA LEU A 679 -8.39 -13.53 -24.36
C LEU A 679 -8.17 -13.15 -25.82
N ALA A 680 -8.81 -12.07 -26.28
CA ALA A 680 -8.61 -11.55 -27.65
C ALA A 680 -7.14 -11.17 -27.87
N GLU A 681 -6.50 -10.46 -26.93
CA GLU A 681 -5.07 -10.11 -27.00
C GLU A 681 -4.18 -11.37 -27.05
N ALA A 682 -4.44 -12.35 -26.19
CA ALA A 682 -3.71 -13.62 -26.17
C ALA A 682 -3.84 -14.38 -27.50
N PHE A 683 -5.03 -14.40 -28.10
CA PHE A 683 -5.28 -15.02 -29.39
C PHE A 683 -4.54 -14.31 -30.53
N ILE A 684 -4.56 -12.97 -30.53
CA ILE A 684 -3.78 -12.13 -31.46
C ILE A 684 -2.29 -12.42 -31.33
N ASP A 685 -1.79 -12.44 -30.10
CA ASP A 685 -0.38 -12.64 -29.78
C ASP A 685 0.11 -14.07 -30.04
N GLY A 686 -0.74 -15.07 -29.91
CA GLY A 686 -0.47 -16.50 -30.17
C GLY A 686 -0.54 -16.87 -31.64
N SER A 687 -1.00 -15.98 -32.50
CA SER A 687 -1.09 -16.26 -33.95
C SER A 687 0.32 -16.44 -34.56
N PRO A 688 0.52 -17.46 -35.44
CA PRO A 688 1.81 -17.77 -36.08
C PRO A 688 2.38 -16.59 -36.89
N PHE A 689 1.57 -15.58 -37.17
CA PHE A 689 1.99 -14.39 -37.91
C PHE A 689 2.88 -13.43 -37.09
N LYS A 690 3.02 -13.60 -35.77
CA LYS A 690 3.95 -12.81 -34.92
C LYS A 690 5.43 -13.18 -35.17
N SER A 691 5.71 -14.35 -35.76
CA SER A 691 7.05 -14.78 -36.15
C SER A 691 7.58 -14.09 -37.43
N ILE A 692 6.87 -13.11 -37.98
CA ILE A 692 7.44 -12.12 -38.90
C ILE A 692 8.39 -11.25 -38.10
N ASN A 693 9.61 -11.79 -37.94
CA ASN A 693 10.77 -11.22 -37.29
C ASN A 693 10.94 -9.76 -37.71
N PRO A 694 11.17 -8.80 -36.80
CA PRO A 694 11.51 -7.42 -37.18
C PRO A 694 12.78 -7.35 -38.09
N TYR A 695 13.56 -8.43 -38.18
CA TYR A 695 14.71 -8.59 -39.09
C TYR A 695 14.38 -9.23 -40.45
N ALA A 696 13.11 -9.53 -40.73
CA ALA A 696 12.70 -10.04 -42.04
C ALA A 696 12.47 -8.91 -43.06
N ASP A 697 13.35 -7.90 -43.08
CA ASP A 697 13.43 -6.89 -44.15
C ASP A 697 13.79 -7.49 -45.55
N ALA A 698 13.97 -8.83 -45.61
CA ALA A 698 14.32 -9.55 -46.82
C ALA A 698 13.11 -10.09 -47.60
N LEU A 699 11.86 -9.99 -47.13
CA LEU A 699 10.68 -10.47 -47.87
C LEU A 699 10.12 -9.38 -48.79
N PRO A 700 9.73 -9.70 -50.02
CA PRO A 700 9.08 -8.73 -50.93
C PRO A 700 7.82 -8.14 -50.32
N ASN A 701 7.61 -6.84 -50.49
CA ASN A 701 6.48 -6.09 -49.89
C ASN A 701 5.10 -6.74 -50.21
N ASN A 702 4.92 -7.31 -51.39
CA ASN A 702 3.69 -7.94 -51.79
C ASN A 702 3.34 -9.18 -50.94
N ILE A 703 4.32 -9.99 -50.54
CA ILE A 703 4.09 -11.22 -49.75
C ILE A 703 3.74 -10.80 -48.31
N ARG A 704 4.39 -9.79 -47.80
CA ARG A 704 4.14 -9.24 -46.44
C ARG A 704 2.74 -8.64 -46.35
N SER A 705 2.32 -7.86 -47.33
CA SER A 705 0.96 -7.26 -47.37
C SER A 705 -0.11 -8.35 -47.42
N THR A 706 0.06 -9.38 -48.22
CA THR A 706 -0.89 -10.52 -48.31
C THR A 706 -0.99 -11.25 -46.97
N GLN A 707 0.11 -11.51 -46.30
CA GLN A 707 0.12 -12.19 -44.99
C GLN A 707 -0.61 -11.38 -43.89
N VAL A 708 -0.37 -10.07 -43.82
CA VAL A 708 -1.05 -9.21 -42.87
C VAL A 708 -2.56 -9.14 -43.14
N ARG A 709 -2.96 -9.07 -44.42
CA ARG A 709 -4.38 -9.11 -44.82
C ARG A 709 -5.04 -10.44 -44.42
N CYS A 710 -4.40 -11.59 -44.68
CA CYS A 710 -4.90 -12.89 -44.24
C CYS A 710 -5.05 -12.95 -42.69
N PHE A 711 -4.09 -12.42 -41.97
CA PHE A 711 -4.15 -12.35 -40.51
C PHE A 711 -5.33 -11.48 -40.04
N LEU A 712 -5.48 -10.25 -40.53
CA LEU A 712 -6.59 -9.35 -40.18
C LEU A 712 -7.95 -9.96 -40.58
N GLN A 713 -8.04 -10.66 -41.77
CA GLN A 713 -9.26 -11.36 -42.16
C GLN A 713 -9.63 -12.47 -41.17
N ASN A 714 -8.66 -13.24 -40.68
CA ASN A 714 -8.90 -14.23 -39.62
C ASN A 714 -9.46 -13.57 -38.33
N LEU A 715 -8.96 -12.40 -37.97
CA LEU A 715 -9.52 -11.63 -36.81
C LEU A 715 -10.94 -11.11 -37.10
N CYS A 716 -11.25 -10.76 -38.34
CA CYS A 716 -12.62 -10.39 -38.76
C CYS A 716 -13.56 -11.61 -38.66
N ASP A 717 -13.12 -12.77 -39.13
CA ASP A 717 -13.91 -14.01 -39.11
C ASP A 717 -14.19 -14.51 -37.70
N THR A 718 -13.27 -14.28 -36.76
CA THR A 718 -13.44 -14.59 -35.32
C THR A 718 -14.31 -13.60 -34.59
N GLY A 719 -14.67 -12.45 -35.18
CA GLY A 719 -15.48 -11.40 -34.57
C GLY A 719 -14.72 -10.53 -33.53
N ILE A 720 -13.39 -10.59 -33.52
CA ILE A 720 -12.56 -9.83 -32.57
C ILE A 720 -12.74 -8.32 -32.78
N PHE A 721 -12.83 -7.85 -34.03
CA PHE A 721 -13.02 -6.44 -34.31
C PHE A 721 -14.38 -5.90 -33.84
N ASP A 722 -15.45 -6.70 -33.95
CA ASP A 722 -16.78 -6.31 -33.43
C ASP A 722 -16.69 -5.99 -31.94
N ILE A 723 -15.99 -6.82 -31.16
CA ILE A 723 -15.85 -6.68 -29.71
C ILE A 723 -14.92 -5.53 -29.36
N LEU A 724 -13.78 -5.40 -30.05
CA LEU A 724 -12.83 -4.32 -29.80
C LEU A 724 -13.44 -2.95 -30.06
N PHE A 725 -14.18 -2.78 -31.14
CA PHE A 725 -14.85 -1.52 -31.43
C PHE A 725 -16.05 -1.27 -30.53
N HIS A 726 -16.77 -2.31 -30.09
CA HIS A 726 -17.80 -2.15 -29.07
C HIS A 726 -17.19 -1.71 -27.74
N ALA A 727 -16.15 -2.40 -27.29
CA ALA A 727 -15.47 -2.13 -26.02
C ALA A 727 -14.74 -0.77 -26.00
N LEU A 728 -14.35 -0.21 -27.16
CA LEU A 728 -13.72 1.12 -27.25
C LEU A 728 -14.63 2.23 -26.70
N TRP A 729 -15.94 2.02 -26.75
CA TRP A 729 -16.97 2.96 -26.29
C TRP A 729 -17.69 2.46 -25.03
N ASP A 730 -17.12 1.50 -24.32
CA ASP A 730 -17.70 0.99 -23.10
C ASP A 730 -17.74 2.10 -22.02
N CYS A 731 -18.82 2.09 -21.22
CA CYS A 731 -18.97 3.00 -20.09
C CYS A 731 -17.88 2.74 -19.02
N ASP A 732 -17.41 1.50 -18.93
CA ASP A 732 -16.33 1.11 -18.05
C ASP A 732 -14.97 1.47 -18.65
N ARG A 733 -14.39 2.54 -18.14
CA ARG A 733 -13.16 3.12 -18.65
C ARG A 733 -11.98 2.16 -18.79
N PRO A 734 -11.69 1.23 -17.83
CA PRO A 734 -10.64 0.22 -18.00
C PRO A 734 -10.85 -0.66 -19.24
N VAL A 735 -12.11 -1.00 -19.54
CA VAL A 735 -12.49 -1.80 -20.71
C VAL A 735 -12.17 -1.02 -21.98
N ALA A 736 -12.61 0.24 -22.06
CA ALA A 736 -12.35 1.12 -23.20
C ALA A 736 -10.84 1.36 -23.42
N GLN A 737 -10.09 1.60 -22.36
CA GLN A 737 -8.62 1.75 -22.41
C GLN A 737 -7.92 0.50 -22.94
N LYS A 738 -8.33 -0.69 -22.48
CA LYS A 738 -7.75 -1.96 -22.92
C LYS A 738 -8.02 -2.20 -24.40
N ALA A 739 -9.27 -1.98 -24.84
CA ALA A 739 -9.66 -2.10 -26.25
C ALA A 739 -8.87 -1.13 -27.14
N CYS A 740 -8.75 0.13 -26.73
CA CYS A 740 -7.98 1.15 -27.42
C CYS A 740 -6.51 0.73 -27.61
N LYS A 741 -5.85 0.22 -26.58
CA LYS A 741 -4.47 -0.28 -26.65
C LYS A 741 -4.31 -1.42 -27.66
N ILE A 742 -5.25 -2.36 -27.68
CA ILE A 742 -5.21 -3.49 -28.64
C ILE A 742 -5.41 -2.96 -30.06
N LEU A 743 -6.37 -2.05 -30.27
CA LEU A 743 -6.61 -1.44 -31.60
C LEU A 743 -5.40 -0.63 -32.08
N MET A 744 -4.69 0.08 -31.22
CA MET A 744 -3.46 0.78 -31.58
C MET A 744 -2.35 -0.18 -32.03
N LYS A 745 -2.19 -1.33 -31.38
CA LYS A 745 -1.26 -2.38 -31.83
C LYS A 745 -1.65 -2.90 -33.23
N LEU A 746 -2.93 -3.15 -33.47
CA LEU A 746 -3.43 -3.63 -34.74
C LEU A 746 -3.31 -2.56 -35.83
N LYS A 747 -3.56 -1.27 -35.54
CA LYS A 747 -3.33 -0.13 -36.43
C LYS A 747 -1.87 -0.07 -36.89
N THR A 748 -0.91 -0.20 -35.98
CA THR A 748 0.52 -0.22 -36.31
C THR A 748 0.90 -1.41 -37.20
N THR A 749 0.24 -2.54 -37.02
CA THR A 749 0.43 -3.74 -37.87
C THR A 749 -0.16 -3.54 -39.26
N ALA A 750 -1.37 -2.99 -39.36
CA ALA A 750 -2.05 -2.66 -40.61
C ALA A 750 -1.27 -1.63 -41.45
N SER A 751 -0.76 -0.57 -40.78
CA SER A 751 0.01 0.50 -41.46
C SER A 751 1.33 0.03 -42.08
N ARG A 752 1.87 -1.11 -41.61
CA ARG A 752 3.07 -1.73 -42.20
C ARG A 752 2.77 -2.53 -43.47
N ALA A 753 1.50 -2.84 -43.77
CA ALA A 753 1.08 -3.60 -44.90
C ALA A 753 0.85 -2.78 -46.17
N ASP A 754 0.40 -1.57 -46.03
CA ASP A 754 0.15 -0.66 -47.13
C ASP A 754 1.16 0.52 -47.11
N SER A 755 1.95 0.63 -48.19
CA SER A 755 2.63 1.91 -48.51
C SER A 755 1.52 2.92 -48.85
N ILE A 756 1.47 3.98 -48.04
CA ILE A 756 0.41 5.01 -47.92
C ILE A 756 0.28 5.85 -49.24
N GLU A 757 -0.10 5.26 -50.36
CA GLU A 757 -0.30 6.07 -51.60
C GLU A 757 -1.75 6.29 -52.04
N ASN A 758 -2.75 5.62 -51.41
CA ASN A 758 -4.15 5.70 -51.88
C ASN A 758 -5.21 5.86 -50.78
N VAL A 759 -4.90 6.39 -49.61
CA VAL A 759 -5.95 6.72 -48.62
C VAL A 759 -6.57 8.05 -49.02
N LYS A 760 -7.84 8.01 -49.42
CA LYS A 760 -8.67 9.18 -49.57
C LYS A 760 -8.53 10.02 -48.29
N ASN A 761 -8.19 11.32 -48.40
CA ASN A 761 -8.11 12.30 -47.35
C ASN A 761 -9.41 12.39 -46.54
N LEU A 762 -9.69 11.41 -45.69
CA LEU A 762 -10.70 11.51 -44.66
C LEU A 762 -10.00 12.15 -43.47
N ASN A 763 -10.31 13.41 -43.18
CA ASN A 763 -9.89 14.09 -41.96
C ASN A 763 -10.21 13.23 -40.77
N GLY A 764 -9.23 13.03 -39.85
CA GLY A 764 -9.36 12.18 -38.67
C GLY A 764 -10.70 12.40 -37.98
N TYR A 765 -11.53 11.35 -38.02
CA TYR A 765 -12.86 11.37 -37.43
C TYR A 765 -12.75 11.17 -35.93
N LYS A 766 -13.41 12.06 -35.17
CA LYS A 766 -13.52 11.95 -33.71
C LYS A 766 -14.96 11.57 -33.36
N PRO A 767 -15.32 10.30 -33.42
CA PRO A 767 -16.69 9.88 -33.16
C PRO A 767 -16.99 9.91 -31.65
N ASN A 768 -18.22 10.26 -31.28
CA ASN A 768 -18.82 9.97 -29.98
C ASN A 768 -19.47 8.58 -30.03
N SER A 769 -19.68 7.94 -28.88
CA SER A 769 -20.21 6.55 -28.77
C SER A 769 -21.52 6.34 -29.58
N GLU A 770 -22.44 7.30 -29.56
CA GLU A 770 -23.72 7.24 -30.29
C GLU A 770 -23.56 7.40 -31.82
N SER A 771 -22.48 8.01 -32.26
CA SER A 771 -22.23 8.29 -33.67
C SER A 771 -21.46 7.19 -34.42
N PHE A 772 -20.74 6.30 -33.72
CA PHE A 772 -19.86 5.32 -34.35
C PHE A 772 -20.60 4.27 -35.17
N HIS A 773 -21.63 3.64 -34.61
CA HIS A 773 -22.44 2.66 -35.37
C HIS A 773 -23.23 3.32 -36.51
N SER A 774 -23.71 4.55 -36.28
CA SER A 774 -24.34 5.35 -37.31
C SER A 774 -23.35 5.70 -38.43
N TRP A 775 -22.12 6.06 -38.09
CA TRP A 775 -21.05 6.35 -39.04
C TRP A 775 -20.66 5.10 -39.87
N LEU A 776 -20.51 3.90 -39.24
CA LEU A 776 -20.27 2.64 -39.95
C LEU A 776 -21.38 2.34 -40.96
N SER A 777 -22.63 2.48 -40.53
CA SER A 777 -23.80 2.24 -41.37
C SER A 777 -23.92 3.25 -42.53
N HIS A 778 -23.63 4.51 -42.29
CA HIS A 778 -23.67 5.59 -43.28
C HIS A 778 -22.59 5.41 -44.36
N ASN A 779 -21.42 4.88 -43.99
CA ASN A 779 -20.33 4.62 -44.92
C ASN A 779 -20.36 3.21 -45.51
N HIS A 780 -21.37 2.38 -45.20
CA HIS A 780 -21.54 1.00 -45.64
C HIS A 780 -20.34 0.08 -45.27
N LEU A 781 -19.67 0.34 -44.13
CA LEU A 781 -18.52 -0.42 -43.69
C LEU A 781 -18.96 -1.68 -42.93
N ASN A 782 -18.33 -2.80 -43.24
CA ASN A 782 -18.61 -4.11 -42.66
C ASN A 782 -17.36 -4.65 -41.90
N LEU A 783 -17.47 -4.78 -40.57
CA LEU A 783 -16.38 -5.26 -39.72
C LEU A 783 -15.98 -6.75 -39.98
N LYS A 784 -16.69 -7.47 -40.85
CA LYS A 784 -16.32 -8.79 -41.33
C LYS A 784 -15.41 -8.76 -42.57
N ASN A 785 -15.23 -7.58 -43.16
CA ASN A 785 -14.37 -7.38 -44.32
C ASN A 785 -13.07 -6.70 -43.92
N VAL A 786 -11.93 -7.29 -44.25
CA VAL A 786 -10.61 -6.78 -43.89
C VAL A 786 -10.33 -5.39 -44.45
N GLU A 787 -10.79 -5.07 -45.67
CA GLU A 787 -10.57 -3.76 -46.30
C GLU A 787 -11.31 -2.65 -45.53
N ASP A 788 -12.56 -2.91 -45.13
CA ASP A 788 -13.38 -1.98 -44.37
C ASP A 788 -12.79 -1.77 -42.97
N VAL A 789 -12.31 -2.85 -42.31
CA VAL A 789 -11.64 -2.77 -41.01
C VAL A 789 -10.33 -1.98 -41.09
N MET A 790 -9.55 -2.16 -42.14
CA MET A 790 -8.33 -1.38 -42.34
C MET A 790 -8.66 0.10 -42.54
N GLU A 791 -9.70 0.44 -43.28
CA GLU A 791 -10.16 1.80 -43.46
C GLU A 791 -10.59 2.43 -42.11
N VAL A 792 -11.36 1.69 -41.31
CA VAL A 792 -11.76 2.14 -39.95
C VAL A 792 -10.55 2.38 -39.05
N LEU A 793 -9.61 1.45 -38.98
CA LEU A 793 -8.41 1.54 -38.14
C LEU A 793 -7.54 2.76 -38.49
N ILE A 794 -7.40 3.06 -39.80
CA ILE A 794 -6.59 4.19 -40.28
C ILE A 794 -7.30 5.51 -39.97
N THR A 795 -8.63 5.57 -40.14
CA THR A 795 -9.43 6.78 -40.01
C THR A 795 -9.60 7.23 -38.56
N LEU A 796 -9.68 6.26 -37.61
CA LEU A 796 -9.85 6.57 -36.19
C LEU A 796 -8.59 7.19 -35.59
N ASP A 797 -8.74 8.31 -34.88
CA ASP A 797 -7.70 8.92 -34.05
C ASP A 797 -7.63 8.20 -32.70
N LEU A 798 -7.02 7.02 -32.69
CA LEU A 798 -6.88 6.18 -31.50
C LEU A 798 -5.90 6.79 -30.47
N GLU A 799 -4.95 7.60 -30.90
CA GLU A 799 -4.00 8.30 -30.03
C GLU A 799 -4.74 9.36 -29.18
N TYR A 800 -5.59 10.14 -29.82
CA TYR A 800 -6.45 11.10 -29.10
C TYR A 800 -7.41 10.38 -28.14
N GLN A 801 -8.05 9.29 -28.60
CA GLN A 801 -8.96 8.51 -27.77
C GLN A 801 -8.22 7.92 -26.55
N HIS A 802 -7.01 7.40 -26.74
CA HIS A 802 -6.20 6.88 -25.66
C HIS A 802 -5.83 7.97 -24.65
N GLN A 803 -5.44 9.15 -25.10
CA GLN A 803 -5.17 10.30 -24.23
C GLN A 803 -6.41 10.70 -23.43
N HIS A 804 -7.55 10.80 -24.09
CA HIS A 804 -8.83 11.12 -23.44
C HIS A 804 -9.22 10.07 -22.39
N LEU A 805 -9.03 8.78 -22.69
CA LEU A 805 -9.30 7.69 -21.75
C LEU A 805 -8.26 7.57 -20.62
N THR A 806 -7.05 8.07 -20.79
CA THR A 806 -6.01 8.09 -19.74
C THR A 806 -6.12 9.31 -18.84
N CYS A 807 -6.69 10.40 -19.31
CA CYS A 807 -7.01 11.53 -18.44
C CYS A 807 -8.01 11.06 -17.38
N SER A 808 -7.62 11.07 -16.09
CA SER A 808 -8.43 10.60 -14.96
C SER A 808 -9.77 11.33 -14.90
N SER A 809 -10.85 10.66 -14.46
CA SER A 809 -12.09 11.35 -14.07
C SER A 809 -11.85 12.39 -12.98
N ASP A 810 -10.83 12.17 -12.16
CA ASP A 810 -10.30 13.14 -11.22
C ASP A 810 -9.82 14.43 -11.91
N HIS A 811 -9.60 14.40 -13.23
CA HIS A 811 -9.30 15.61 -13.99
C HIS A 811 -10.46 16.64 -13.94
N ILE A 812 -11.70 16.18 -13.84
CA ILE A 812 -12.85 17.07 -13.63
C ILE A 812 -12.81 17.63 -12.21
N GLU A 813 -12.48 16.79 -11.21
CA GLU A 813 -12.31 17.21 -9.82
C GLU A 813 -11.05 18.07 -9.60
N THR A 814 -10.00 17.90 -10.41
CA THR A 814 -8.78 18.72 -10.37
C THR A 814 -8.80 19.89 -11.35
N SER A 815 -9.84 20.03 -12.17
CA SER A 815 -10.00 21.18 -13.05
C SER A 815 -10.34 22.42 -12.23
N LEU A 816 -9.39 23.35 -12.17
CA LEU A 816 -9.60 24.63 -11.50
C LEU A 816 -10.86 25.36 -12.00
N ARG A 817 -11.17 25.24 -13.30
CA ARG A 817 -12.38 25.84 -13.89
C ARG A 817 -13.66 25.22 -13.34
N SER A 818 -13.73 23.87 -13.24
CA SER A 818 -14.88 23.16 -12.68
C SER A 818 -15.07 23.53 -11.22
N LEU A 819 -14.00 23.52 -10.43
CA LEU A 819 -14.03 23.92 -9.02
C LEU A 819 -14.52 25.35 -8.82
N LEU A 820 -14.07 26.30 -9.65
CA LEU A 820 -14.52 27.68 -9.57
C LEU A 820 -16.02 27.81 -9.94
N GLN A 821 -16.52 27.02 -10.90
CA GLN A 821 -17.94 26.96 -11.25
C GLN A 821 -18.78 26.39 -10.11
N ASP A 822 -18.30 25.33 -9.45
CA ASP A 822 -18.98 24.70 -8.31
C ASP A 822 -19.10 25.67 -7.13
N ILE A 823 -18.02 26.42 -6.83
CA ILE A 823 -18.06 27.47 -5.79
C ILE A 823 -19.08 28.56 -6.12
N LEU A 824 -19.16 29.01 -7.36
CA LEU A 824 -20.15 30.00 -7.78
C LEU A 824 -21.56 29.47 -7.71
N ALA A 825 -21.79 28.22 -8.15
CA ALA A 825 -23.11 27.59 -8.10
C ALA A 825 -23.59 27.38 -6.65
N ALA A 826 -22.70 26.95 -5.76
CA ALA A 826 -23.00 26.82 -4.33
C ALA A 826 -23.40 28.18 -3.69
N ALA A 827 -22.74 29.26 -4.10
CA ALA A 827 -23.04 30.61 -3.60
C ALA A 827 -24.35 31.20 -4.15
N GLU A 828 -24.78 30.79 -5.35
CA GLU A 828 -26.03 31.20 -5.97
C GLU A 828 -27.25 30.42 -5.45
N ASN A 829 -27.06 29.13 -5.09
CA ASN A 829 -28.16 28.26 -4.61
C ASN A 829 -28.44 28.38 -3.09
N SER A 830 -27.75 29.23 -2.37
CA SER A 830 -27.94 29.38 -0.93
C SER A 830 -29.27 29.99 -0.51
N GLU A 831 -30.06 30.55 -1.46
CA GLU A 831 -31.40 31.11 -1.19
C GLU A 831 -32.54 30.04 -1.28
N GLU A 832 -32.26 28.81 -1.81
CA GLU A 832 -33.31 27.79 -2.03
C GLU A 832 -33.17 26.52 -1.18
N ASN A 833 -32.10 26.30 -0.45
CA ASN A 833 -31.79 25.01 0.21
C ASN A 833 -32.00 24.97 1.73
N ASP A 834 -33.08 25.53 2.25
CA ASP A 834 -33.53 25.26 3.64
C ASP A 834 -34.46 23.99 3.75
N ALA A 835 -34.58 23.22 2.70
CA ALA A 835 -35.60 22.16 2.63
C ALA A 835 -35.13 20.77 2.19
N ASP A 836 -33.92 20.36 2.34
CA ASP A 836 -33.60 18.93 2.13
C ASP A 836 -32.35 18.46 2.92
N CYS A 837 -32.58 18.20 4.22
CA CYS A 837 -31.76 17.28 5.03
C CYS A 837 -32.66 16.29 5.74
N TYR A 838 -32.92 15.15 5.10
CA TYR A 838 -33.34 13.90 5.74
C TYR A 838 -32.52 12.74 5.19
#